data_4e8d43bd0b58cd93ce07df3178ae4b2b
#
_entry.id   4e8d43bd0b58cd93ce07df3178ae4b2b
#
_cell.length_a   1.000
_cell.length_b   1.000
_cell.length_c   1.000
_cell.angle_alpha   90.00
_cell.angle_beta   90.00
_cell.angle_gamma   90.00
#
_symmetry.space_group_name_H-M   'P 1'
#
loop_
_entity.id
_entity.type
_entity.pdbx_description
1 polymer ?
#
loop_
_entity_poly.entity_id
_entity_poly.type
_entity_poly.pdbx_seq_one_letter_code
_entity_poly.pdbx_strand_id
1 'polypeptide(L)'
;MTLAGALVFAFAANAQTAALDTVVELTELEIVSSRSDTKSPFAVTTLPKKDIVNRLASRDLPNVLNTAPSIYSTNQGGGAGDSRLNVRGFNQRNVAIMINGVPVNDMENGWVYWSNWDGVGDATSNIQVQRGLSGVNLATPSIGGTINIISDPAARTKGGYIRQELGSWNFLKTTVGFNSGMIGEKLAISGTLVRKTGDGFYDGTWTDAYAYYVGASYQASNKDKIELYAIGAPQRHGQNLYRQNVGRYSRDFALSLDGYDPNAADQFSELGRNYSQNYNTVDPSYTGEQYWNMYGARQGARYNPNFINERENYFHKPQINLNWYHTINDNMRLGNIFYFSGGSGGGTGTYGSVKSSSALGYARNWDAEVAENGDATDGSPASTGILRNSINNQWTLGAISKLYHEVNDNLNLTYGLDVRSAQVEHAREVRDLLGGAYYVDNSSDFRAADFQAGLGDKIAYHNTTTINWAGAYIQGDYRADRLTANGVAGFTMASYTLTDHFRDNGNGEEYYAENKNLPGMQIKGGAKYAINDNVNAFANLGWVKATPTFDKAINDASGKVYKQSFADNETFNSYEAGLNWSAPNGKLALSASYYYTLWLNRTNSFFVYLTDGSEDAVYLTGMNAKHSGLELEAALKPISGLRIDLSASFGDWTMMDDVSGEYTDYSSGSPVTTQVNYYLKGLHVGDAPQNQQAVVVQYTGIKNLNATLTYRNYSKYYADWNVFDRTDASDTQESWQVPSFSVIDLNLNYRLPIDFNGVTMDVFAHVFNLTDAVYIQDATDNSNYNAYGDKTHSADDAEVFLGLPRNWNGGVRINF
;
A
#
# COMPACT_ATOMS: atom_id res chain seq x y z
N MET A 1 -12.13 17.86 -27.76
CA MET A 1 -13.56 18.19 -27.66
C MET A 1 -14.29 17.52 -28.82
N THR A 2 -14.67 16.23 -28.69
CA THR A 2 -15.61 15.50 -29.58
C THR A 2 -15.56 14.00 -29.25
N LEU A 3 -16.28 13.58 -28.21
CA LEU A 3 -16.75 12.19 -28.01
C LEU A 3 -17.73 12.09 -26.80
N ALA A 4 -18.38 13.18 -26.41
CA ALA A 4 -19.39 13.19 -25.33
C ALA A 4 -20.82 13.30 -25.84
N GLY A 5 -21.05 13.13 -27.15
CA GLY A 5 -22.34 13.45 -27.78
C GLY A 5 -23.17 12.28 -28.34
N ALA A 6 -22.82 11.03 -28.10
CA ALA A 6 -23.46 9.92 -28.83
C ALA A 6 -23.90 8.72 -28.00
N LEU A 7 -24.35 8.89 -26.76
CA LEU A 7 -24.90 7.77 -25.97
C LEU A 7 -26.08 8.16 -25.07
N VAL A 8 -26.93 9.06 -25.56
CA VAL A 8 -28.24 9.35 -24.93
C VAL A 8 -29.32 9.06 -25.97
N PHE A 9 -29.59 7.78 -26.23
CA PHE A 9 -30.88 7.37 -26.79
C PHE A 9 -31.20 5.91 -26.45
N ALA A 10 -32.44 5.76 -25.94
CA ALA A 10 -33.22 4.53 -25.83
C ALA A 10 -32.91 3.62 -24.60
N PHE A 11 -33.56 3.94 -23.48
CA PHE A 11 -34.24 2.91 -22.69
C PHE A 11 -35.37 3.57 -21.90
N ALA A 12 -36.51 3.77 -22.55
CA ALA A 12 -37.76 3.94 -21.84
C ALA A 12 -38.29 2.54 -21.51
N ALA A 13 -38.18 2.12 -20.26
CA ALA A 13 -38.83 0.94 -19.74
C ALA A 13 -39.58 1.28 -18.47
N ASN A 14 -40.84 0.98 -18.44
CA ASN A 14 -41.85 1.23 -17.42
C ASN A 14 -41.36 0.97 -16.00
N ALA A 15 -41.29 1.99 -15.19
CA ALA A 15 -41.12 1.86 -13.76
C ALA A 15 -42.47 1.60 -13.10
N GLN A 16 -42.72 0.37 -12.66
CA GLN A 16 -43.76 0.08 -11.66
C GLN A 16 -43.18 0.45 -10.31
N THR A 17 -43.85 1.35 -9.61
CA THR A 17 -43.62 1.71 -8.24
C THR A 17 -43.84 0.49 -7.34
N ALA A 18 -42.76 -0.12 -6.87
CA ALA A 18 -42.82 -1.06 -5.75
C ALA A 18 -42.39 -0.32 -4.47
N ALA A 19 -43.24 -0.49 -3.44
CA ALA A 19 -43.09 0.13 -2.13
C ALA A 19 -41.73 -0.20 -1.49
N LEU A 20 -41.11 0.81 -0.89
CA LEU A 20 -40.05 0.71 0.08
C LEU A 20 -40.51 -0.11 1.29
N ASP A 21 -39.92 -1.24 1.49
CA ASP A 21 -39.75 -2.07 2.67
C ASP A 21 -39.95 -3.57 2.37
N THR A 22 -38.95 -4.13 1.73
CA THR A 22 -38.54 -5.51 1.99
C THR A 22 -37.06 -5.58 1.70
N VAL A 23 -36.27 -5.52 2.78
CA VAL A 23 -34.90 -6.05 2.77
C VAL A 23 -35.07 -7.52 2.48
N VAL A 24 -34.89 -7.93 1.24
CA VAL A 24 -34.65 -9.33 0.92
C VAL A 24 -33.32 -9.64 1.61
N GLU A 25 -33.36 -10.36 2.72
CA GLU A 25 -32.20 -11.04 3.28
C GLU A 25 -31.76 -12.07 2.21
N LEU A 26 -30.95 -11.59 1.26
CA LEU A 26 -30.19 -12.47 0.41
C LEU A 26 -29.27 -13.26 1.34
N THR A 27 -29.43 -14.59 1.33
CA THR A 27 -28.52 -15.56 1.93
C THR A 27 -27.10 -15.01 1.81
N GLU A 28 -26.41 -14.80 2.95
CA GLU A 28 -25.10 -14.16 3.01
C GLU A 28 -24.21 -14.71 1.92
N LEU A 29 -23.76 -13.83 1.04
CA LEU A 29 -22.77 -14.15 0.02
C LEU A 29 -21.45 -14.44 0.72
N GLU A 30 -21.18 -15.71 0.99
CA GLU A 30 -19.89 -16.14 1.46
C GLU A 30 -18.87 -15.93 0.33
N ILE A 31 -18.14 -14.82 0.42
CA ILE A 31 -16.90 -14.68 -0.30
C ILE A 31 -15.94 -15.67 0.34
N VAL A 32 -15.23 -16.46 -0.45
CA VAL A 32 -14.24 -17.46 0.01
C VAL A 32 -13.13 -16.84 0.85
N SER A 33 -12.91 -15.55 0.73
CA SER A 33 -12.15 -14.76 1.66
C SER A 33 -13.04 -14.38 2.84
N SER A 34 -12.69 -14.85 3.99
CA SER A 34 -13.34 -14.64 5.26
C SER A 34 -13.96 -13.26 5.44
N ARG A 35 -15.26 -13.14 5.33
CA ARG A 35 -15.98 -12.13 6.09
C ARG A 35 -15.83 -12.52 7.56
N SER A 36 -15.19 -11.66 8.35
CA SER A 36 -15.29 -11.86 9.79
C SER A 36 -16.72 -11.56 10.20
N ASP A 37 -17.40 -12.57 10.65
CA ASP A 37 -18.72 -12.46 11.28
C ASP A 37 -18.59 -11.51 12.48
N THR A 38 -19.58 -10.68 12.72
CA THR A 38 -19.70 -9.85 13.93
C THR A 38 -19.63 -10.67 15.23
N LYS A 39 -19.76 -11.99 15.13
CA LYS A 39 -19.56 -12.99 16.21
C LYS A 39 -18.11 -13.44 16.37
N SER A 40 -17.19 -13.00 15.50
CA SER A 40 -15.77 -13.32 15.59
C SER A 40 -15.13 -12.83 16.89
N PRO A 41 -14.21 -13.57 17.51
CA PRO A 41 -13.43 -13.11 18.67
C PRO A 41 -12.37 -12.06 18.32
N PHE A 42 -12.16 -11.73 17.04
CA PHE A 42 -11.12 -10.81 16.61
C PHE A 42 -11.62 -9.36 16.52
N ALA A 43 -10.69 -8.41 16.71
CA ALA A 43 -10.97 -6.98 16.54
C ALA A 43 -11.17 -6.66 15.04
N VAL A 44 -12.39 -6.35 14.64
CA VAL A 44 -12.79 -6.10 13.26
C VAL A 44 -13.44 -4.74 13.12
N THR A 45 -13.00 -3.98 12.13
CA THR A 45 -13.63 -2.74 11.70
C THR A 45 -14.14 -2.92 10.27
N THR A 46 -15.43 -2.66 10.03
CA THR A 46 -16.03 -2.70 8.68
C THR A 46 -16.41 -1.29 8.26
N LEU A 47 -15.86 -0.84 7.12
CA LEU A 47 -16.23 0.42 6.48
C LEU A 47 -17.23 0.13 5.35
N PRO A 48 -18.48 0.56 5.48
CA PRO A 48 -19.47 0.41 4.43
C PRO A 48 -19.22 1.40 3.29
N LYS A 49 -19.76 1.11 2.09
CA LYS A 49 -19.62 1.92 0.88
C LYS A 49 -19.87 3.41 1.10
N LYS A 50 -20.89 3.75 1.87
CA LYS A 50 -21.26 5.14 2.17
C LYS A 50 -20.10 5.90 2.82
N ASP A 51 -19.43 5.28 3.78
CA ASP A 51 -18.31 5.89 4.49
C ASP A 51 -17.06 5.95 3.62
N ILE A 52 -16.82 4.92 2.81
CA ILE A 52 -15.71 4.91 1.84
C ILE A 52 -15.88 6.06 0.85
N VAL A 53 -17.02 6.20 0.20
CA VAL A 53 -17.28 7.26 -0.79
C VAL A 53 -17.15 8.66 -0.19
N ASN A 54 -17.63 8.85 1.05
CA ASN A 54 -17.57 10.14 1.73
C ASN A 54 -16.16 10.53 2.17
N ARG A 55 -15.30 9.54 2.48
CA ARG A 55 -13.95 9.79 2.99
C ARG A 55 -12.86 9.70 1.92
N LEU A 56 -13.10 8.98 0.82
CA LEU A 56 -12.11 8.76 -0.23
C LEU A 56 -11.84 10.03 -1.03
N ALA A 57 -12.88 10.58 -1.68
CA ALA A 57 -12.78 11.75 -2.55
C ALA A 57 -11.56 11.69 -3.50
N SER A 58 -10.60 12.64 -3.36
CA SER A 58 -9.36 12.69 -4.15
C SER A 58 -8.20 11.89 -3.56
N ARG A 59 -8.38 11.29 -2.39
CA ARG A 59 -7.30 10.59 -1.64
C ARG A 59 -7.10 9.16 -2.12
N ASP A 60 -5.94 8.59 -1.80
CA ASP A 60 -5.65 7.18 -1.97
C ASP A 60 -6.47 6.32 -0.99
N LEU A 61 -6.78 5.09 -1.40
CA LEU A 61 -7.67 4.22 -0.63
C LEU A 61 -7.23 3.96 0.83
N PRO A 62 -5.95 3.76 1.17
CA PRO A 62 -5.54 3.54 2.55
C PRO A 62 -5.95 4.66 3.51
N ASN A 63 -6.03 5.91 3.02
CA ASN A 63 -6.33 7.06 3.86
C ASN A 63 -7.73 7.03 4.49
N VAL A 64 -8.67 6.25 3.92
CA VAL A 64 -10.00 6.09 4.53
C VAL A 64 -9.97 5.30 5.85
N LEU A 65 -8.86 4.59 6.12
CA LEU A 65 -8.67 3.74 7.31
C LEU A 65 -8.13 4.51 8.52
N ASN A 66 -7.64 5.75 8.35
CA ASN A 66 -7.03 6.58 9.41
C ASN A 66 -7.96 6.95 10.59
N THR A 67 -9.18 6.46 10.61
CA THR A 67 -10.11 6.61 11.75
C THR A 67 -10.26 5.32 12.56
N ALA A 68 -9.64 4.22 12.13
CA ALA A 68 -9.59 2.98 12.90
C ALA A 68 -8.37 3.01 13.84
N PRO A 69 -8.47 2.48 15.08
CA PRO A 69 -7.36 2.52 16.02
C PRO A 69 -6.15 1.73 15.50
N SER A 70 -4.96 2.20 15.83
CA SER A 70 -3.67 1.61 15.46
C SER A 70 -3.45 1.45 13.93
N ILE A 71 -4.16 2.23 13.10
CA ILE A 71 -3.95 2.26 11.65
C ILE A 71 -3.48 3.65 11.25
N TYR A 72 -2.31 3.72 10.65
CA TYR A 72 -1.74 4.94 10.10
C TYR A 72 -1.46 4.79 8.61
N SER A 73 -2.02 5.69 7.83
CA SER A 73 -1.72 5.83 6.41
C SER A 73 -1.23 7.24 6.12
N THR A 74 -0.12 7.36 5.44
CA THR A 74 0.48 8.61 4.99
C THR A 74 0.47 8.69 3.47
N ASN A 75 0.44 9.90 2.92
CA ASN A 75 0.62 10.15 1.49
C ASN A 75 2.10 10.27 1.09
N GLN A 76 3.03 10.09 2.02
CA GLN A 76 4.47 10.30 1.80
C GLN A 76 4.77 11.64 1.12
N GLY A 77 5.47 11.61 -0.01
CA GLY A 77 5.76 12.79 -0.80
C GLY A 77 4.58 13.36 -1.58
N GLY A 78 3.35 12.87 -1.38
CA GLY A 78 2.12 13.43 -1.94
C GLY A 78 1.79 13.02 -3.37
N GLY A 79 2.57 12.13 -3.98
CA GLY A 79 2.26 11.54 -5.29
C GLY A 79 1.00 10.66 -5.22
N ALA A 80 0.25 10.62 -6.31
CA ALA A 80 -0.97 9.82 -6.39
C ALA A 80 -0.67 8.32 -6.36
N GLY A 81 -1.20 7.61 -5.36
CA GLY A 81 -0.95 6.19 -5.17
C GLY A 81 0.34 5.85 -4.43
N ASP A 82 1.07 6.86 -3.91
CA ASP A 82 2.30 6.66 -3.14
C ASP A 82 2.04 6.42 -1.64
N SER A 83 0.77 6.27 -1.25
CA SER A 83 0.40 6.05 0.16
C SER A 83 1.06 4.80 0.74
N ARG A 84 1.38 4.89 2.03
CA ARG A 84 1.81 3.76 2.87
C ARG A 84 0.79 3.49 3.97
N LEU A 85 0.82 2.27 4.48
CA LEU A 85 -0.07 1.81 5.53
C LEU A 85 0.71 1.05 6.60
N ASN A 86 0.45 1.41 7.85
CA ASN A 86 0.91 0.70 9.04
C ASN A 86 -0.27 0.25 9.89
N VAL A 87 -0.20 -0.94 10.47
CA VAL A 87 -1.20 -1.48 11.41
C VAL A 87 -0.47 -1.99 12.64
N ARG A 88 -0.72 -1.40 13.81
CA ARG A 88 -0.05 -1.73 15.09
C ARG A 88 1.50 -1.67 14.98
N GLY A 89 2.02 -0.71 14.20
CA GLY A 89 3.46 -0.56 13.92
C GLY A 89 4.04 -1.55 12.91
N PHE A 90 3.23 -2.46 12.38
CA PHE A 90 3.64 -3.31 11.27
C PHE A 90 3.35 -2.61 9.95
N ASN A 91 4.36 -2.47 9.10
CA ASN A 91 4.17 -1.91 7.76
C ASN A 91 3.35 -2.87 6.86
N GLN A 92 2.90 -2.37 5.73
CA GLN A 92 1.99 -3.10 4.83
C GLN A 92 2.55 -4.43 4.28
N ARG A 93 3.85 -4.70 4.35
CA ARG A 93 4.45 -6.01 3.99
C ARG A 93 3.99 -7.13 4.93
N ASN A 94 3.67 -6.75 6.17
CA ASN A 94 3.22 -7.67 7.23
C ASN A 94 1.70 -7.67 7.42
N VAL A 95 0.96 -6.99 6.52
CA VAL A 95 -0.50 -6.93 6.51
C VAL A 95 -1.01 -7.62 5.25
N ALA A 96 -1.87 -8.63 5.39
CA ALA A 96 -2.47 -9.28 4.23
C ALA A 96 -3.54 -8.36 3.62
N ILE A 97 -3.31 -7.90 2.40
CA ILE A 97 -4.23 -7.04 1.66
C ILE A 97 -4.86 -7.86 0.54
N MET A 98 -6.19 -7.88 0.50
CA MET A 98 -6.95 -8.68 -0.45
C MET A 98 -7.99 -7.85 -1.20
N ILE A 99 -8.21 -8.21 -2.45
CA ILE A 99 -9.32 -7.71 -3.27
C ILE A 99 -10.15 -8.90 -3.73
N ASN A 100 -11.43 -8.95 -3.31
CA ASN A 100 -12.35 -10.06 -3.60
C ASN A 100 -11.77 -11.45 -3.25
N GLY A 101 -10.97 -11.51 -2.16
CA GLY A 101 -10.39 -12.73 -1.67
C GLY A 101 -9.04 -13.12 -2.27
N VAL A 102 -8.55 -12.38 -3.24
CA VAL A 102 -7.23 -12.57 -3.84
C VAL A 102 -6.22 -11.70 -3.11
N PRO A 103 -5.15 -12.26 -2.52
CA PRO A 103 -4.05 -11.48 -1.97
C PRO A 103 -3.34 -10.68 -3.05
N VAL A 104 -3.08 -9.39 -2.78
CA VAL A 104 -2.46 -8.46 -3.73
C VAL A 104 -1.08 -7.97 -3.31
N ASN A 105 -0.59 -8.40 -2.15
CA ASN A 105 0.79 -8.18 -1.76
C ASN A 105 1.74 -8.78 -2.80
N ASP A 106 2.78 -8.05 -3.13
CA ASP A 106 3.83 -8.50 -4.04
C ASP A 106 4.50 -9.79 -3.53
N MET A 107 4.78 -10.74 -4.41
CA MET A 107 5.28 -12.04 -4.01
C MET A 107 6.78 -12.07 -3.71
N GLU A 108 7.55 -11.07 -4.18
CA GLU A 108 8.99 -10.96 -3.87
C GLU A 108 9.21 -10.33 -2.50
N ASN A 109 8.56 -9.19 -2.25
CA ASN A 109 8.90 -8.32 -1.12
C ASN A 109 7.71 -8.02 -0.18
N GLY A 110 6.50 -8.50 -0.49
CA GLY A 110 5.29 -8.29 0.33
C GLY A 110 4.66 -6.91 0.23
N TRP A 111 5.21 -5.99 -0.59
CA TRP A 111 4.72 -4.61 -0.69
C TRP A 111 3.39 -4.51 -1.43
N VAL A 112 2.64 -3.44 -1.20
CA VAL A 112 1.45 -3.08 -2.00
C VAL A 112 1.64 -1.68 -2.56
N TYR A 113 1.64 -1.56 -3.88
CA TYR A 113 1.71 -0.29 -4.60
C TYR A 113 0.28 0.17 -4.88
N TRP A 114 -0.20 1.16 -4.12
CA TRP A 114 -1.61 1.58 -4.16
C TRP A 114 -2.01 2.23 -5.48
N SER A 115 -1.05 2.79 -6.23
CA SER A 115 -1.27 3.29 -7.59
C SER A 115 -1.78 2.20 -8.55
N ASN A 116 -1.41 0.94 -8.33
CA ASN A 116 -1.89 -0.20 -9.13
C ASN A 116 -3.37 -0.51 -8.90
N TRP A 117 -3.95 0.01 -7.82
CA TRP A 117 -5.33 -0.22 -7.37
C TRP A 117 -6.15 1.07 -7.31
N ASP A 118 -5.68 2.12 -7.98
CA ASP A 118 -6.42 3.38 -8.08
C ASP A 118 -7.81 3.13 -8.72
N GLY A 119 -8.82 3.80 -8.21
CA GLY A 119 -10.21 3.58 -8.63
C GLY A 119 -10.90 2.32 -8.07
N VAL A 120 -10.19 1.40 -7.41
CA VAL A 120 -10.83 0.25 -6.75
C VAL A 120 -11.84 0.69 -5.69
N GLY A 121 -11.57 1.80 -4.99
CA GLY A 121 -12.48 2.37 -4.00
C GLY A 121 -13.85 2.77 -4.56
N ASP A 122 -13.93 3.19 -5.81
CA ASP A 122 -15.18 3.53 -6.49
C ASP A 122 -16.06 2.29 -6.76
N ALA A 123 -15.43 1.14 -6.97
CA ALA A 123 -16.08 -0.15 -7.17
C ALA A 123 -16.38 -0.91 -5.86
N THR A 124 -15.79 -0.51 -4.74
CA THR A 124 -15.85 -1.20 -3.45
C THR A 124 -17.24 -1.12 -2.83
N SER A 125 -17.71 -2.23 -2.29
CA SER A 125 -18.95 -2.33 -1.49
C SER A 125 -18.68 -2.15 0.00
N ASN A 126 -17.60 -2.73 0.51
CA ASN A 126 -17.12 -2.54 1.88
C ASN A 126 -15.63 -2.88 2.00
N ILE A 127 -15.00 -2.36 3.04
CA ILE A 127 -13.64 -2.75 3.45
C ILE A 127 -13.72 -3.33 4.85
N GLN A 128 -13.19 -4.53 5.02
CA GLN A 128 -13.07 -5.20 6.31
C GLN A 128 -11.62 -5.16 6.75
N VAL A 129 -11.39 -4.64 7.95
CA VAL A 129 -10.07 -4.59 8.56
C VAL A 129 -10.09 -5.43 9.83
N GLN A 130 -9.26 -6.43 9.88
CA GLN A 130 -9.00 -7.22 11.05
C GLN A 130 -7.58 -6.91 11.52
N ARG A 131 -7.45 -6.41 12.74
CA ARG A 131 -6.16 -6.04 13.33
C ARG A 131 -5.53 -7.22 14.07
N GLY A 132 -4.19 -7.26 14.06
CA GLY A 132 -3.41 -8.30 14.72
C GLY A 132 -3.42 -9.64 14.00
N LEU A 133 -3.00 -10.69 14.68
CA LEU A 133 -3.02 -12.04 14.15
C LEU A 133 -4.46 -12.46 13.87
N SER A 134 -4.85 -12.29 12.64
CA SER A 134 -6.22 -12.53 12.23
C SER A 134 -6.56 -14.02 12.20
N GLY A 135 -7.80 -14.34 12.59
CA GLY A 135 -8.40 -15.66 12.37
C GLY A 135 -8.85 -15.86 10.92
N VAL A 136 -8.29 -15.08 10.00
CA VAL A 136 -8.59 -15.23 8.58
C VAL A 136 -8.06 -16.56 8.10
N ASN A 137 -8.94 -17.34 7.50
CA ASN A 137 -8.62 -18.62 6.87
C ASN A 137 -7.82 -18.41 5.57
N LEU A 138 -6.56 -18.03 5.76
CA LEU A 138 -5.55 -17.92 4.72
C LEU A 138 -4.31 -18.71 5.16
N ALA A 139 -3.66 -19.33 4.18
CA ALA A 139 -2.36 -19.92 4.41
C ALA A 139 -1.28 -18.83 4.56
N THR A 140 -1.45 -17.66 3.92
CA THR A 140 -0.52 -16.52 4.03
C THR A 140 -0.53 -15.97 5.45
N PRO A 141 0.62 -15.87 6.13
CA PRO A 141 0.71 -15.24 7.43
C PRO A 141 0.27 -13.76 7.34
N SER A 142 -0.59 -13.36 8.26
CA SER A 142 -1.02 -11.98 8.43
C SER A 142 -0.71 -11.57 9.87
N ILE A 143 0.27 -10.72 10.05
CA ILE A 143 0.83 -10.41 11.38
C ILE A 143 0.21 -9.13 11.94
N GLY A 144 0.34 -8.03 11.22
CA GLY A 144 -0.24 -6.74 11.59
C GLY A 144 -1.75 -6.71 11.46
N GLY A 145 -2.29 -7.51 10.53
CA GLY A 145 -3.73 -7.58 10.27
C GLY A 145 -4.06 -8.01 8.85
N THR A 146 -5.35 -8.03 8.57
CA THR A 146 -5.88 -8.31 7.23
C THR A 146 -6.82 -7.21 6.80
N ILE A 147 -6.66 -6.73 5.57
CA ILE A 147 -7.55 -5.77 4.92
C ILE A 147 -8.17 -6.47 3.72
N ASN A 148 -9.49 -6.57 3.71
CA ASN A 148 -10.22 -7.18 2.62
C ASN A 148 -11.15 -6.16 1.96
N ILE A 149 -10.86 -5.84 0.70
CA ILE A 149 -11.62 -4.91 -0.14
C ILE A 149 -12.61 -5.72 -0.96
N ILE A 150 -13.89 -5.49 -0.76
CA ILE A 150 -14.95 -6.31 -1.32
C ILE A 150 -15.77 -5.49 -2.30
N SER A 151 -15.93 -6.01 -3.53
CA SER A 151 -16.91 -5.56 -4.49
C SER A 151 -17.95 -6.67 -4.69
N ASP A 152 -19.25 -6.33 -4.66
CA ASP A 152 -20.34 -7.30 -4.77
C ASP A 152 -21.33 -6.85 -5.84
N PRO A 153 -21.33 -7.50 -7.01
CA PRO A 153 -22.26 -7.17 -8.10
C PRO A 153 -23.72 -7.53 -7.75
N ALA A 154 -23.93 -8.58 -6.98
CA ALA A 154 -25.27 -9.08 -6.68
C ALA A 154 -26.00 -8.24 -5.61
N ALA A 155 -25.25 -7.61 -4.70
CA ALA A 155 -25.81 -6.73 -3.67
C ALA A 155 -26.22 -5.34 -4.20
N ARG A 156 -26.08 -5.07 -5.51
CA ARG A 156 -26.35 -3.75 -6.08
C ARG A 156 -27.72 -3.72 -6.74
N THR A 157 -28.47 -2.65 -6.48
CA THR A 157 -29.72 -2.38 -7.18
C THR A 157 -29.49 -2.00 -8.64
N LYS A 158 -30.44 -2.28 -9.52
CA LYS A 158 -30.41 -1.85 -10.92
C LYS A 158 -30.29 -0.33 -11.00
N GLY A 159 -29.39 0.16 -11.86
CA GLY A 159 -29.21 1.58 -12.11
C GLY A 159 -27.79 1.91 -12.54
N GLY A 160 -27.55 3.17 -12.74
CA GLY A 160 -26.21 3.69 -13.08
C GLY A 160 -25.98 5.04 -12.43
N TYR A 161 -24.75 5.53 -12.56
CA TYR A 161 -24.40 6.88 -12.14
C TYR A 161 -23.25 7.44 -12.97
N ILE A 162 -23.27 8.75 -13.08
CA ILE A 162 -22.12 9.54 -13.52
C ILE A 162 -21.76 10.47 -12.39
N ARG A 163 -20.49 10.47 -12.01
CA ARG A 163 -19.93 11.36 -10.97
C ARG A 163 -18.80 12.17 -11.57
N GLN A 164 -18.92 13.50 -11.47
CA GLN A 164 -17.90 14.45 -11.87
C GLN A 164 -17.36 15.16 -10.64
N GLU A 165 -16.05 15.18 -10.49
CA GLU A 165 -15.34 15.77 -9.36
C GLU A 165 -14.32 16.78 -9.85
N LEU A 166 -14.19 17.88 -9.12
CA LEU A 166 -13.21 18.94 -9.27
C LEU A 166 -12.53 19.15 -7.93
N GLY A 167 -11.30 19.60 -7.90
CA GLY A 167 -10.63 19.91 -6.65
C GLY A 167 -9.37 20.75 -6.78
N SER A 168 -8.68 20.92 -5.66
CA SER A 168 -7.40 21.60 -5.60
C SER A 168 -6.41 21.01 -6.59
N TRP A 169 -5.47 21.83 -7.09
CA TRP A 169 -4.39 21.45 -8.00
C TRP A 169 -4.90 20.80 -9.30
N ASN A 170 -5.89 21.45 -9.91
CA ASN A 170 -6.51 21.01 -11.17
C ASN A 170 -7.02 19.55 -11.15
N PHE A 171 -7.35 19.04 -9.94
CA PHE A 171 -7.90 17.70 -9.81
C PHE A 171 -9.21 17.58 -10.57
N LEU A 172 -9.29 16.57 -11.43
CA LEU A 172 -10.46 16.24 -12.22
C LEU A 172 -10.65 14.72 -12.19
N LYS A 173 -11.85 14.27 -11.77
CA LYS A 173 -12.19 12.84 -11.79
C LYS A 173 -13.58 12.65 -12.34
N THR A 174 -13.69 11.77 -13.32
CA THR A 174 -14.97 11.33 -13.89
C THR A 174 -15.13 9.85 -13.59
N THR A 175 -16.24 9.48 -12.96
CA THR A 175 -16.58 8.08 -12.68
C THR A 175 -17.92 7.74 -13.32
N VAL A 176 -17.98 6.65 -14.05
CA VAL A 176 -19.21 6.09 -14.60
C VAL A 176 -19.41 4.70 -14.04
N GLY A 177 -20.54 4.46 -13.40
CA GLY A 177 -20.91 3.18 -12.83
C GLY A 177 -22.22 2.66 -13.36
N PHE A 178 -22.30 1.34 -13.52
CA PHE A 178 -23.49 0.63 -13.99
C PHE A 178 -23.71 -0.64 -13.17
N ASN A 179 -24.98 -0.95 -12.89
CA ASN A 179 -25.41 -2.18 -12.23
C ASN A 179 -26.68 -2.68 -12.89
N SER A 180 -26.68 -3.93 -13.29
CA SER A 180 -27.88 -4.55 -13.89
C SER A 180 -28.99 -4.85 -12.87
N GLY A 181 -28.65 -4.91 -11.57
CA GLY A 181 -29.46 -5.64 -10.60
C GLY A 181 -29.51 -7.13 -10.94
N MET A 182 -30.34 -7.89 -10.26
CA MET A 182 -30.56 -9.31 -10.58
C MET A 182 -31.44 -9.45 -11.82
N ILE A 183 -30.90 -10.09 -12.87
CA ILE A 183 -31.58 -10.42 -14.11
C ILE A 183 -32.06 -11.86 -14.01
N GLY A 184 -33.39 -12.08 -14.05
CA GLY A 184 -34.01 -13.40 -13.96
C GLY A 184 -33.58 -14.21 -12.75
N GLU A 185 -33.30 -13.52 -11.62
CA GLU A 185 -32.85 -14.10 -10.34
C GLU A 185 -31.53 -14.91 -10.43
N LYS A 186 -30.81 -14.82 -11.54
CA LYS A 186 -29.64 -15.64 -11.80
C LYS A 186 -28.37 -14.84 -12.10
N LEU A 187 -28.48 -13.73 -12.78
CA LEU A 187 -27.33 -12.98 -13.28
C LEU A 187 -27.33 -11.55 -12.73
N ALA A 188 -26.21 -11.11 -12.21
CA ALA A 188 -25.95 -9.71 -11.91
C ALA A 188 -24.62 -9.28 -12.54
N ILE A 189 -24.60 -8.10 -13.15
CA ILE A 189 -23.41 -7.51 -13.77
C ILE A 189 -23.24 -6.10 -13.24
N SER A 190 -22.02 -5.74 -12.91
CA SER A 190 -21.65 -4.37 -12.56
C SER A 190 -20.36 -3.93 -13.22
N GLY A 191 -20.27 -2.65 -13.55
CA GLY A 191 -19.07 -2.06 -14.12
C GLY A 191 -18.82 -0.67 -13.57
N THR A 192 -17.55 -0.27 -13.49
CA THR A 192 -17.13 1.08 -13.12
C THR A 192 -15.94 1.47 -13.98
N LEU A 193 -15.99 2.67 -14.54
CA LEU A 193 -14.88 3.29 -15.29
C LEU A 193 -14.53 4.60 -14.62
N VAL A 194 -13.24 4.87 -14.47
CA VAL A 194 -12.71 6.09 -13.85
C VAL A 194 -11.68 6.72 -14.78
N ARG A 195 -11.72 8.04 -14.88
CA ARG A 195 -10.66 8.88 -15.46
C ARG A 195 -10.25 9.90 -14.40
N LYS A 196 -8.96 9.96 -14.06
CA LYS A 196 -8.42 10.88 -13.04
C LYS A 196 -7.21 11.62 -13.59
N THR A 197 -7.19 12.96 -13.38
CA THR A 197 -6.06 13.84 -13.69
C THR A 197 -5.91 14.88 -12.59
N GLY A 198 -4.73 15.47 -12.47
CA GLY A 198 -4.44 16.57 -11.54
C GLY A 198 -2.94 16.86 -11.51
N ASP A 199 -2.56 18.04 -11.00
CA ASP A 199 -1.16 18.46 -10.93
C ASP A 199 -0.47 18.04 -9.62
N GLY A 200 -1.25 17.80 -8.55
CA GLY A 200 -0.71 17.56 -7.20
C GLY A 200 -0.29 18.84 -6.48
N PHE A 201 0.08 18.73 -5.21
CA PHE A 201 0.56 19.85 -4.40
C PHE A 201 2.04 20.11 -4.57
N TYR A 202 2.86 19.05 -4.48
CA TYR A 202 4.29 19.16 -4.66
C TYR A 202 4.62 19.29 -6.14
N ASP A 203 5.64 20.09 -6.45
CA ASP A 203 6.05 20.32 -7.83
C ASP A 203 6.32 19.00 -8.56
N GLY A 204 5.74 18.85 -9.73
CA GLY A 204 5.89 17.66 -10.56
C GLY A 204 5.09 16.41 -10.12
N THR A 205 4.23 16.47 -9.09
CA THR A 205 3.42 15.31 -8.64
C THR A 205 2.08 15.18 -9.38
N TRP A 206 2.09 15.36 -10.68
CA TRP A 206 0.93 15.18 -11.55
C TRP A 206 0.41 13.74 -11.59
N THR A 207 -0.85 13.53 -11.96
CA THR A 207 -1.44 12.21 -12.19
C THR A 207 -2.22 12.17 -13.50
N ASP A 208 -2.13 11.04 -14.21
CA ASP A 208 -2.86 10.69 -15.41
C ASP A 208 -3.24 9.22 -15.34
N ALA A 209 -4.45 8.92 -14.89
CA ALA A 209 -4.87 7.57 -14.57
C ALA A 209 -6.24 7.25 -15.15
N TYR A 210 -6.39 5.99 -15.51
CA TYR A 210 -7.67 5.32 -15.75
C TYR A 210 -7.83 4.19 -14.75
N ALA A 211 -9.08 3.82 -14.46
CA ALA A 211 -9.35 2.58 -13.76
C ALA A 211 -10.62 1.94 -14.31
N TYR A 212 -10.66 0.62 -14.28
CA TYR A 212 -11.82 -0.14 -14.68
C TYR A 212 -12.10 -1.28 -13.70
N TYR A 213 -13.37 -1.56 -13.53
CA TYR A 213 -13.87 -2.71 -12.80
C TYR A 213 -15.03 -3.31 -13.56
N VAL A 214 -15.03 -4.63 -13.69
CA VAL A 214 -16.18 -5.44 -14.15
C VAL A 214 -16.38 -6.58 -13.18
N GLY A 215 -17.61 -6.75 -12.74
CA GLY A 215 -18.01 -7.86 -11.87
C GLY A 215 -19.28 -8.51 -12.41
N ALA A 216 -19.30 -9.84 -12.41
CA ALA A 216 -20.49 -10.62 -12.76
C ALA A 216 -20.68 -11.72 -11.73
N SER A 217 -21.93 -11.97 -11.35
CA SER A 217 -22.34 -13.07 -10.48
C SER A 217 -23.44 -13.86 -11.18
N TYR A 218 -23.24 -15.17 -11.36
CA TYR A 218 -24.16 -16.05 -12.04
C TYR A 218 -24.50 -17.28 -11.23
N GLN A 219 -25.78 -17.45 -10.88
CA GLN A 219 -26.33 -18.66 -10.26
C GLN A 219 -26.59 -19.69 -11.36
N ALA A 220 -25.60 -20.54 -11.64
CA ALA A 220 -25.67 -21.53 -12.72
C ALA A 220 -26.69 -22.63 -12.41
N SER A 221 -26.76 -23.07 -11.13
CA SER A 221 -27.73 -24.03 -10.61
C SER A 221 -28.06 -23.72 -9.15
N ASN A 222 -28.93 -24.47 -8.51
CA ASN A 222 -29.18 -24.36 -7.08
C ASN A 222 -27.94 -24.73 -6.23
N LYS A 223 -26.96 -25.38 -6.84
CA LYS A 223 -25.71 -25.82 -6.18
C LYS A 223 -24.48 -25.01 -6.62
N ASP A 224 -24.54 -24.37 -7.78
CA ASP A 224 -23.37 -23.71 -8.38
C ASP A 224 -23.58 -22.23 -8.57
N LYS A 225 -22.68 -21.46 -8.00
CA LYS A 225 -22.56 -20.02 -8.21
C LYS A 225 -21.18 -19.71 -8.76
N ILE A 226 -21.12 -18.89 -9.78
CA ILE A 226 -19.88 -18.43 -10.44
C ILE A 226 -19.84 -16.91 -10.34
N GLU A 227 -18.69 -16.38 -9.96
CA GLU A 227 -18.42 -14.95 -9.98
C GLU A 227 -17.15 -14.68 -10.80
N LEU A 228 -17.21 -13.67 -11.64
CA LEU A 228 -16.07 -13.19 -12.42
C LEU A 228 -15.78 -11.74 -12.05
N TYR A 229 -14.53 -11.43 -11.81
CA TYR A 229 -14.05 -10.09 -11.52
C TYR A 229 -12.87 -9.76 -12.42
N ALA A 230 -12.86 -8.55 -12.97
CA ALA A 230 -11.73 -7.97 -13.67
C ALA A 230 -11.52 -6.54 -13.18
N ILE A 231 -10.30 -6.21 -12.78
CA ILE A 231 -9.92 -4.90 -12.26
C ILE A 231 -8.56 -4.50 -12.78
N GLY A 232 -8.34 -3.22 -13.03
CA GLY A 232 -7.03 -2.67 -13.36
C GLY A 232 -7.05 -1.14 -13.36
N ALA A 233 -5.87 -0.57 -13.17
CA ALA A 233 -5.66 0.87 -13.08
C ALA A 233 -4.41 1.29 -13.86
N PRO A 234 -4.47 1.38 -15.22
CA PRO A 234 -3.35 1.94 -15.98
C PRO A 234 -3.14 3.41 -15.60
N GLN A 235 -1.94 3.74 -15.14
CA GLN A 235 -1.63 5.05 -14.60
C GLN A 235 -0.21 5.51 -14.97
N ARG A 236 -0.02 6.82 -15.00
CA ARG A 236 1.27 7.52 -14.94
C ARG A 236 1.13 8.65 -13.93
N HIS A 237 2.18 8.86 -13.14
CA HIS A 237 2.22 10.00 -12.22
C HIS A 237 3.66 10.41 -11.92
N GLY A 238 3.86 11.68 -11.59
CA GLY A 238 5.09 12.17 -11.02
C GLY A 238 5.12 11.91 -9.52
N GLN A 239 6.30 11.56 -8.99
CA GLN A 239 6.52 11.26 -7.59
C GLN A 239 7.40 12.32 -6.93
N ASN A 240 7.27 12.47 -5.62
CA ASN A 240 8.22 13.15 -4.76
C ASN A 240 8.74 12.12 -3.74
N LEU A 241 9.95 11.60 -3.97
CA LEU A 241 10.49 10.47 -3.19
C LEU A 241 11.60 10.87 -2.22
N TYR A 242 12.08 12.13 -2.29
CA TYR A 242 13.17 12.59 -1.44
C TYR A 242 12.65 13.50 -0.35
N ARG A 243 12.75 13.02 0.90
CA ARG A 243 12.52 13.86 2.07
C ARG A 243 13.53 14.99 2.09
N GLN A 244 13.21 16.07 2.78
CA GLN A 244 14.07 17.24 2.90
C GLN A 244 14.18 17.67 4.36
N ASN A 245 15.24 18.42 4.68
CA ASN A 245 15.29 19.18 5.92
C ASN A 245 14.09 20.13 6.01
N VAL A 246 13.51 20.28 7.19
CA VAL A 246 12.31 21.12 7.42
C VAL A 246 12.53 22.56 6.96
N GLY A 247 13.76 23.09 7.13
CA GLY A 247 14.14 24.44 6.73
C GLY A 247 14.01 24.71 5.23
N ARG A 248 14.12 23.68 4.38
CA ARG A 248 13.88 23.84 2.93
C ARG A 248 12.42 24.06 2.58
N TYR A 249 11.50 23.53 3.37
CA TYR A 249 10.07 23.73 3.16
C TYR A 249 9.57 25.04 3.78
N SER A 250 10.00 25.35 5.00
CA SER A 250 9.62 26.55 5.73
C SER A 250 10.59 26.82 6.88
N ARG A 251 11.27 27.96 6.79
CA ARG A 251 12.19 28.44 7.84
C ARG A 251 11.43 28.72 9.14
N ASP A 252 10.28 29.38 9.08
CA ASP A 252 9.50 29.70 10.26
C ASP A 252 9.01 28.44 10.98
N PHE A 253 8.56 27.44 10.22
CA PHE A 253 8.14 26.17 10.81
C PHE A 253 9.34 25.41 11.42
N ALA A 254 10.48 25.36 10.74
CA ALA A 254 11.70 24.75 11.28
C ALA A 254 12.11 25.38 12.62
N LEU A 255 12.20 26.70 12.69
CA LEU A 255 12.55 27.45 13.91
C LEU A 255 11.51 27.32 15.03
N SER A 256 10.30 26.87 14.73
CA SER A 256 9.28 26.58 15.74
C SER A 256 9.40 25.20 16.38
N LEU A 257 10.27 24.31 15.85
CA LEU A 257 10.48 22.96 16.37
C LEU A 257 11.47 22.96 17.52
N ASP A 258 11.13 22.26 18.57
CA ASP A 258 12.03 22.05 19.72
C ASP A 258 13.32 21.36 19.27
N GLY A 259 14.47 21.94 19.67
CA GLY A 259 15.80 21.38 19.37
C GLY A 259 16.28 21.64 17.94
N TYR A 260 15.58 22.41 17.10
CA TYR A 260 16.10 22.81 15.78
C TYR A 260 17.17 23.92 15.94
N ASP A 261 18.38 23.67 15.46
CA ASP A 261 19.45 24.67 15.49
C ASP A 261 19.14 25.84 14.53
N PRO A 262 19.05 27.10 15.03
CA PRO A 262 18.84 28.24 14.17
C PRO A 262 19.89 28.40 13.07
N ASN A 263 21.14 27.95 13.29
CA ASN A 263 22.18 28.00 12.28
C ASN A 263 21.94 27.01 11.14
N ALA A 264 21.24 25.91 11.40
CA ALA A 264 20.83 24.98 10.34
C ALA A 264 19.90 25.67 9.33
N ALA A 265 19.01 26.56 9.81
CA ALA A 265 18.11 27.31 8.93
C ALA A 265 18.85 28.25 7.94
N ASP A 266 20.10 28.60 8.22
CA ASP A 266 20.94 29.40 7.29
C ASP A 266 21.65 28.50 6.23
N GLN A 267 21.78 27.22 6.49
CA GLN A 267 22.35 26.25 5.54
C GLN A 267 21.33 25.76 4.51
N PHE A 268 20.07 25.70 4.88
CA PHE A 268 19.01 25.18 4.04
C PHE A 268 18.17 26.34 3.48
N SER A 269 18.48 26.78 2.24
CA SER A 269 17.66 27.80 1.57
C SER A 269 16.20 27.35 1.53
N GLU A 270 15.28 28.21 1.96
CA GLU A 270 13.84 27.95 1.88
C GLU A 270 13.41 27.93 0.41
N LEU A 271 12.83 26.81 -0.03
CA LEU A 271 12.34 26.57 -1.40
C LEU A 271 10.82 26.51 -1.49
N GLY A 272 10.15 26.48 -0.32
CA GLY A 272 8.69 26.48 -0.21
C GLY A 272 8.07 25.12 0.08
N ARG A 273 6.85 25.14 0.63
CA ARG A 273 6.15 23.92 1.07
C ARG A 273 5.81 22.94 -0.03
N ASN A 274 5.75 23.38 -1.29
CA ASN A 274 5.49 22.57 -2.48
C ASN A 274 6.76 22.07 -3.17
N TYR A 275 7.93 22.36 -2.64
CA TYR A 275 9.20 21.95 -3.23
C TYR A 275 9.31 20.42 -3.33
N SER A 276 9.81 19.96 -4.49
CA SER A 276 10.21 18.57 -4.74
C SER A 276 11.60 18.54 -5.42
N GLN A 277 12.54 17.87 -4.80
CA GLN A 277 13.88 17.70 -5.38
C GLN A 277 13.85 16.90 -6.70
N ASN A 278 12.81 16.13 -6.92
CA ASN A 278 12.67 15.32 -8.14
C ASN A 278 12.22 16.14 -9.37
N TYR A 279 11.77 17.37 -9.17
CA TYR A 279 11.26 18.26 -10.20
C TYR A 279 12.27 19.38 -10.51
N ASN A 280 12.44 19.68 -11.80
CA ASN A 280 13.01 20.95 -12.25
C ASN A 280 12.53 21.28 -13.66
N THR A 281 12.57 22.57 -13.99
CA THR A 281 12.30 23.05 -15.37
C THR A 281 13.35 22.56 -16.35
N VAL A 282 12.97 22.49 -17.61
CA VAL A 282 13.84 22.24 -18.76
C VAL A 282 13.42 23.15 -19.90
N ASP A 283 14.37 23.65 -20.68
CA ASP A 283 14.10 24.49 -21.85
C ASP A 283 13.15 23.72 -22.82
N PRO A 284 11.99 24.30 -23.15
CA PRO A 284 11.03 23.64 -24.05
C PRO A 284 11.58 23.39 -25.48
N SER A 285 12.69 24.02 -25.86
CA SER A 285 13.36 23.74 -27.13
C SER A 285 14.03 22.36 -27.15
N TYR A 286 14.32 21.78 -25.97
CA TYR A 286 14.74 20.41 -25.89
C TYR A 286 13.56 19.49 -26.20
N THR A 287 13.58 18.85 -27.36
CA THR A 287 12.53 17.97 -27.89
C THR A 287 12.93 16.49 -27.87
N GLY A 288 13.81 16.07 -26.95
CA GLY A 288 14.25 14.69 -26.80
C GLY A 288 13.07 13.72 -26.63
N GLU A 289 13.15 12.59 -27.33
CA GLU A 289 12.17 11.53 -27.20
C GLU A 289 12.42 10.69 -25.96
N GLN A 290 11.34 10.20 -25.35
CA GLN A 290 11.39 9.29 -24.23
C GLN A 290 10.83 7.92 -24.60
N TYR A 291 11.40 6.87 -24.01
CA TYR A 291 10.93 5.50 -24.14
C TYR A 291 10.34 4.97 -22.84
N TRP A 292 9.17 4.30 -22.94
CA TRP A 292 8.60 3.50 -21.83
C TRP A 292 7.76 2.36 -22.34
N ASN A 293 7.56 1.33 -21.53
CA ASN A 293 6.77 0.17 -21.90
C ASN A 293 5.71 -0.14 -20.84
N MET A 294 4.45 -0.15 -21.25
CA MET A 294 3.30 -0.54 -20.46
C MET A 294 2.33 -1.32 -21.35
N TYR A 295 2.59 -2.65 -21.48
CA TYR A 295 1.94 -3.52 -22.47
C TYR A 295 2.09 -3.05 -23.92
N GLY A 296 3.26 -2.61 -24.26
CA GLY A 296 3.66 -2.15 -25.57
C GLY A 296 4.56 -0.94 -25.50
N ALA A 297 5.68 -1.03 -26.19
CA ALA A 297 6.66 0.03 -26.23
C ALA A 297 6.04 1.35 -26.70
N ARG A 298 6.40 2.41 -26.04
CA ARG A 298 6.04 3.78 -26.36
C ARG A 298 7.32 4.57 -26.57
N GLN A 299 7.33 5.38 -27.62
CA GLN A 299 8.37 6.37 -27.87
C GLN A 299 7.70 7.67 -28.28
N GLY A 300 8.13 8.78 -27.71
CA GLY A 300 7.54 10.08 -27.99
C GLY A 300 7.91 11.14 -26.98
N ALA A 301 7.22 12.27 -27.03
CA ALA A 301 7.48 13.41 -26.16
C ALA A 301 7.24 13.10 -24.69
N ARG A 302 7.98 13.78 -23.80
CA ARG A 302 7.78 13.75 -22.35
C ARG A 302 6.39 14.27 -21.99
N TYR A 303 5.96 14.01 -20.74
CA TYR A 303 4.62 14.42 -20.25
C TYR A 303 4.37 15.92 -20.37
N ASN A 304 5.34 16.74 -20.01
CA ASN A 304 5.25 18.18 -20.08
C ASN A 304 6.52 18.76 -20.73
N PRO A 305 6.42 19.67 -21.74
CA PRO A 305 7.58 20.23 -22.40
C PRO A 305 8.43 21.15 -21.53
N ASN A 306 7.86 21.70 -20.44
CA ASN A 306 8.48 22.72 -19.61
C ASN A 306 9.27 22.19 -18.41
N PHE A 307 9.12 20.90 -18.08
CA PHE A 307 9.82 20.29 -16.95
C PHE A 307 10.08 18.79 -17.16
N ILE A 308 11.01 18.27 -16.38
CA ILE A 308 11.22 16.83 -16.18
C ILE A 308 11.10 16.56 -14.68
N ASN A 309 10.28 15.55 -14.32
CA ASN A 309 10.35 14.92 -13.01
C ASN A 309 11.29 13.72 -13.12
N GLU A 310 12.35 13.68 -12.29
CA GLU A 310 13.29 12.56 -12.22
C GLU A 310 12.59 11.24 -11.88
N ARG A 311 11.51 11.32 -11.10
CA ARG A 311 10.78 10.18 -10.55
C ARG A 311 9.35 10.14 -11.05
N GLU A 312 9.14 9.55 -12.21
CA GLU A 312 7.81 9.19 -12.70
C GLU A 312 7.58 7.71 -12.45
N ASN A 313 6.36 7.35 -12.11
CA ASN A 313 5.88 5.98 -12.10
C ASN A 313 4.83 5.79 -13.21
N TYR A 314 4.91 4.68 -13.91
CA TYR A 314 3.91 4.26 -14.89
C TYR A 314 3.73 2.77 -14.78
N PHE A 315 2.49 2.32 -14.57
CA PHE A 315 2.21 0.91 -14.34
C PHE A 315 0.78 0.53 -14.72
N HIS A 316 0.61 -0.71 -15.15
CA HIS A 316 -0.70 -1.34 -15.27
C HIS A 316 -0.64 -2.77 -14.75
N LYS A 317 -1.38 -3.04 -13.68
CA LYS A 317 -1.49 -4.36 -13.05
C LYS A 317 -2.93 -4.87 -13.10
N PRO A 318 -3.38 -5.44 -14.24
CA PRO A 318 -4.71 -6.05 -14.31
C PRO A 318 -4.76 -7.31 -13.45
N GLN A 319 -5.93 -7.54 -12.84
CA GLN A 319 -6.25 -8.78 -12.13
C GLN A 319 -7.61 -9.28 -12.61
N ILE A 320 -7.67 -10.58 -12.91
CA ILE A 320 -8.89 -11.30 -13.24
C ILE A 320 -8.99 -12.47 -12.28
N ASN A 321 -10.17 -12.66 -11.67
CA ASN A 321 -10.42 -13.84 -10.87
C ASN A 321 -11.81 -14.43 -11.13
N LEU A 322 -11.84 -15.75 -11.15
CA LEU A 322 -13.03 -16.57 -11.24
C LEU A 322 -13.26 -17.26 -9.91
N ASN A 323 -14.38 -16.96 -9.25
CA ASN A 323 -14.79 -17.62 -8.03
C ASN A 323 -15.89 -18.63 -8.36
N TRP A 324 -15.71 -19.89 -7.98
CA TRP A 324 -16.71 -20.93 -8.16
C TRP A 324 -17.08 -21.53 -6.81
N TYR A 325 -18.36 -21.45 -6.45
CA TYR A 325 -18.92 -22.02 -5.25
C TYR A 325 -19.81 -23.18 -5.61
N HIS A 326 -19.57 -24.34 -4.97
CA HIS A 326 -20.33 -25.56 -5.21
C HIS A 326 -20.86 -26.14 -3.89
N THR A 327 -22.17 -26.27 -3.78
CA THR A 327 -22.82 -26.97 -2.65
C THR A 327 -22.81 -28.47 -2.93
N ILE A 328 -21.96 -29.22 -2.22
CA ILE A 328 -21.84 -30.66 -2.36
C ILE A 328 -23.11 -31.32 -1.78
N ASN A 329 -23.42 -30.99 -0.52
CA ASN A 329 -24.62 -31.39 0.21
C ASN A 329 -24.96 -30.33 1.26
N ASP A 330 -25.93 -30.58 2.13
CA ASP A 330 -26.40 -29.61 3.12
C ASP A 330 -25.31 -29.18 4.12
N ASN A 331 -24.34 -30.04 4.38
CA ASN A 331 -23.28 -29.82 5.36
C ASN A 331 -21.92 -29.46 4.73
N MET A 332 -21.78 -29.55 3.40
CA MET A 332 -20.49 -29.34 2.73
C MET A 332 -20.59 -28.43 1.52
N ARG A 333 -19.71 -27.44 1.50
CA ARG A 333 -19.59 -26.50 0.38
C ARG A 333 -18.13 -26.36 -0.02
N LEU A 334 -17.86 -26.30 -1.31
CA LEU A 334 -16.56 -26.03 -1.89
C LEU A 334 -16.56 -24.61 -2.47
N GLY A 335 -15.53 -23.83 -2.14
CA GLY A 335 -15.29 -22.53 -2.74
C GLY A 335 -13.90 -22.50 -3.36
N ASN A 336 -13.83 -22.12 -4.64
CA ASN A 336 -12.58 -22.00 -5.38
C ASN A 336 -12.42 -20.61 -5.95
N ILE A 337 -11.22 -20.08 -5.89
CA ILE A 337 -10.82 -18.84 -6.57
C ILE A 337 -9.64 -19.19 -7.48
N PHE A 338 -9.79 -18.96 -8.77
CA PHE A 338 -8.72 -19.01 -9.75
C PHE A 338 -8.43 -17.58 -10.18
N TYR A 339 -7.16 -17.16 -10.16
CA TYR A 339 -6.83 -15.80 -10.53
C TYR A 339 -5.55 -15.69 -11.34
N PHE A 340 -5.54 -14.69 -12.17
CA PHE A 340 -4.37 -14.24 -12.92
C PHE A 340 -4.21 -12.73 -12.72
N SER A 341 -2.98 -12.30 -12.46
CA SER A 341 -2.61 -10.88 -12.44
C SER A 341 -1.38 -10.69 -13.32
N GLY A 342 -1.46 -9.79 -14.27
CA GLY A 342 -0.32 -9.30 -15.01
C GLY A 342 0.25 -8.05 -14.35
N GLY A 343 1.35 -7.55 -14.87
CA GLY A 343 1.93 -6.27 -14.50
C GLY A 343 2.96 -5.84 -15.52
N SER A 344 2.90 -4.60 -15.97
CA SER A 344 3.90 -4.03 -16.86
C SER A 344 4.06 -2.54 -16.60
N GLY A 345 5.29 -2.11 -16.49
CA GLY A 345 5.65 -0.73 -16.23
C GLY A 345 6.93 -0.59 -15.42
N GLY A 346 7.10 0.58 -14.82
CA GLY A 346 8.29 0.88 -14.05
C GLY A 346 8.29 2.29 -13.47
N GLY A 347 9.41 2.64 -12.89
CA GLY A 347 9.69 3.97 -12.36
C GLY A 347 10.94 4.58 -13.00
N THR A 348 10.95 5.90 -13.18
CA THR A 348 12.11 6.59 -13.73
C THR A 348 13.14 6.95 -12.66
N GLY A 349 14.32 7.37 -13.10
CA GLY A 349 15.40 7.91 -12.31
C GLY A 349 16.57 8.26 -13.20
N THR A 350 17.59 8.87 -12.64
CA THR A 350 18.84 9.14 -13.34
C THR A 350 19.79 7.95 -13.29
N TYR A 351 20.72 7.89 -14.24
CA TYR A 351 21.84 6.97 -14.28
C TYR A 351 23.03 7.66 -14.95
N GLY A 352 24.24 7.29 -14.51
CA GLY A 352 25.44 8.02 -14.87
C GLY A 352 25.58 9.35 -14.11
N SER A 353 26.32 10.28 -14.65
CA SER A 353 26.69 11.54 -14.00
C SER A 353 25.75 12.66 -14.44
N VAL A 354 24.61 12.81 -13.77
CA VAL A 354 23.62 13.86 -14.08
C VAL A 354 23.85 15.09 -13.21
N LYS A 355 23.94 16.27 -13.84
CA LYS A 355 24.13 17.56 -13.18
C LYS A 355 23.02 17.86 -12.17
N SER A 356 23.40 18.44 -11.04
CA SER A 356 22.46 18.92 -10.01
C SER A 356 22.82 20.36 -9.59
N SER A 357 21.86 21.06 -8.99
CA SER A 357 22.03 22.44 -8.51
C SER A 357 21.89 22.49 -6.98
N SER A 358 22.98 22.84 -6.28
CA SER A 358 22.93 23.03 -4.82
C SER A 358 22.03 24.19 -4.41
N ALA A 359 21.95 25.24 -5.22
CA ALA A 359 21.04 26.37 -4.99
C ALA A 359 19.55 25.96 -5.03
N LEU A 360 19.21 24.88 -5.72
CA LEU A 360 17.89 24.30 -5.83
C LEU A 360 17.77 22.99 -5.01
N GLY A 361 18.46 22.89 -3.88
CA GLY A 361 18.37 21.72 -3.00
C GLY A 361 18.80 20.41 -3.65
N TYR A 362 19.76 20.47 -4.57
CA TYR A 362 20.26 19.35 -5.38
C TYR A 362 19.27 18.78 -6.39
N ALA A 363 18.21 19.50 -6.76
CA ALA A 363 17.39 19.17 -7.92
C ALA A 363 18.26 19.08 -9.19
N ARG A 364 17.87 18.23 -10.15
CA ARG A 364 18.63 18.05 -11.39
C ARG A 364 18.63 19.32 -12.23
N ASN A 365 19.76 19.64 -12.84
CA ASN A 365 19.90 20.75 -13.79
C ASN A 365 19.84 20.19 -15.21
N TRP A 366 18.61 20.03 -15.71
CA TRP A 366 18.35 19.39 -17.00
C TRP A 366 18.97 20.13 -18.17
N ASP A 367 18.93 21.48 -18.16
CA ASP A 367 19.50 22.28 -19.25
C ASP A 367 21.02 22.14 -19.32
N ALA A 368 21.69 22.12 -18.18
CA ALA A 368 23.12 21.90 -18.12
C ALA A 368 23.53 20.49 -18.60
N GLU A 369 22.70 19.48 -18.24
CA GLU A 369 22.94 18.10 -18.68
C GLU A 369 22.73 17.95 -20.19
N VAL A 370 21.64 18.51 -20.72
CA VAL A 370 21.33 18.51 -22.16
C VAL A 370 22.41 19.22 -22.95
N ALA A 371 22.92 20.33 -22.44
CA ALA A 371 24.00 21.07 -23.09
C ALA A 371 25.32 20.27 -23.11
N GLU A 372 25.67 19.58 -22.01
CA GLU A 372 26.89 18.77 -21.92
C GLU A 372 26.80 17.54 -22.84
N ASN A 373 25.70 16.81 -22.79
CA ASN A 373 25.51 15.64 -23.65
C ASN A 373 25.41 16.00 -25.15
N GLY A 374 24.96 17.20 -25.47
CA GLY A 374 24.85 17.71 -26.83
C GLY A 374 26.14 18.33 -27.35
N ASP A 375 27.12 18.56 -26.47
CA ASP A 375 28.43 19.16 -26.85
C ASP A 375 29.40 18.10 -27.34
N ALA A 376 29.36 17.82 -28.63
CA ALA A 376 30.28 16.91 -29.28
C ALA A 376 31.68 17.55 -29.56
N THR A 377 32.08 18.60 -28.86
CA THR A 377 33.39 19.28 -29.07
C THR A 377 34.58 18.41 -28.67
N ASP A 378 34.36 17.43 -27.79
CA ASP A 378 35.35 16.40 -27.45
C ASP A 378 35.33 15.22 -28.44
N GLY A 379 34.45 15.22 -29.45
CA GLY A 379 34.28 14.19 -30.46
C GLY A 379 33.46 12.97 -30.01
N SER A 380 32.89 12.98 -28.78
CA SER A 380 32.08 11.90 -28.28
C SER A 380 30.60 12.31 -28.24
N PRO A 381 29.72 11.70 -29.03
CA PRO A 381 28.25 11.93 -28.90
C PRO A 381 27.60 11.11 -27.76
N ALA A 382 28.39 10.53 -26.85
CA ALA A 382 27.89 9.73 -25.77
C ALA A 382 27.32 10.61 -24.63
N SER A 383 26.18 10.25 -24.07
CA SER A 383 25.64 10.87 -22.85
C SER A 383 26.48 10.49 -21.63
N THR A 384 26.84 11.45 -20.79
CA THR A 384 27.47 11.24 -19.48
C THR A 384 26.44 10.83 -18.42
N GLY A 385 25.22 11.35 -18.53
CA GLY A 385 24.08 11.05 -17.69
C GLY A 385 22.78 10.96 -18.51
N ILE A 386 21.88 10.12 -18.06
CA ILE A 386 20.63 9.81 -18.74
C ILE A 386 19.45 9.70 -17.76
N LEU A 387 18.20 9.79 -18.28
CA LEU A 387 17.07 9.20 -17.59
C LEU A 387 16.97 7.72 -17.94
N ARG A 388 16.67 6.90 -16.96
CA ARG A 388 16.44 5.46 -17.12
C ARG A 388 15.07 5.07 -16.59
N ASN A 389 14.52 3.97 -17.08
CA ASN A 389 13.43 3.23 -16.44
C ASN A 389 14.02 2.13 -15.54
N SER A 390 13.44 1.90 -14.38
CA SER A 390 13.52 0.62 -13.67
C SER A 390 12.22 -0.11 -13.95
N ILE A 391 12.27 -1.14 -14.78
CA ILE A 391 11.09 -1.92 -15.15
C ILE A 391 10.81 -3.00 -14.11
N ASN A 392 9.53 -3.33 -14.00
CA ASN A 392 9.02 -4.45 -13.24
C ASN A 392 7.88 -5.07 -14.05
N ASN A 393 8.20 -6.02 -14.91
CA ASN A 393 7.21 -6.77 -15.66
C ASN A 393 6.93 -8.07 -14.93
N GLN A 394 5.65 -8.38 -14.67
CA GLN A 394 5.32 -9.53 -13.84
C GLN A 394 4.04 -10.22 -14.26
N TRP A 395 3.93 -11.48 -13.86
CA TRP A 395 2.66 -12.17 -13.85
C TRP A 395 2.55 -13.04 -12.58
N THR A 396 1.32 -13.25 -12.13
CA THR A 396 0.99 -14.16 -11.02
C THR A 396 -0.21 -15.00 -11.41
N LEU A 397 -0.10 -16.30 -11.24
CA LEU A 397 -1.20 -17.26 -11.36
C LEU A 397 -1.43 -17.91 -10.02
N GLY A 398 -2.68 -18.02 -9.58
CA GLY A 398 -2.98 -18.65 -8.31
C GLY A 398 -4.33 -19.35 -8.26
N ALA A 399 -4.44 -20.28 -7.32
CA ALA A 399 -5.66 -20.99 -7.01
C ALA A 399 -5.82 -21.13 -5.49
N ILE A 400 -6.96 -20.74 -4.98
CA ILE A 400 -7.35 -20.90 -3.57
C ILE A 400 -8.59 -21.81 -3.54
N SER A 401 -8.53 -22.90 -2.77
CA SER A 401 -9.65 -23.82 -2.59
C SER A 401 -9.98 -23.97 -1.12
N LYS A 402 -11.28 -23.91 -0.77
CA LYS A 402 -11.78 -24.05 0.60
C LYS A 402 -12.95 -25.00 0.63
N LEU A 403 -12.81 -26.07 1.42
CA LEU A 403 -13.90 -26.96 1.75
C LEU A 403 -14.48 -26.58 3.11
N TYR A 404 -15.71 -26.09 3.14
CA TYR A 404 -16.47 -25.83 4.34
C TYR A 404 -17.26 -27.07 4.72
N HIS A 405 -17.15 -27.50 5.97
CA HIS A 405 -17.78 -28.69 6.48
C HIS A 405 -18.47 -28.37 7.82
N GLU A 406 -19.78 -28.35 7.82
CA GLU A 406 -20.60 -28.28 9.03
C GLU A 406 -20.66 -29.68 9.64
N VAL A 407 -19.83 -29.91 10.66
CA VAL A 407 -19.71 -31.23 11.31
C VAL A 407 -20.96 -31.50 12.16
N ASN A 408 -21.45 -30.46 12.84
CA ASN A 408 -22.70 -30.41 13.58
C ASN A 408 -23.07 -28.95 13.85
N ASP A 409 -24.19 -28.71 14.49
CA ASP A 409 -24.77 -27.35 14.78
C ASP A 409 -23.78 -26.42 15.53
N ASN A 410 -22.78 -26.99 16.20
CA ASN A 410 -21.82 -26.25 17.02
C ASN A 410 -20.43 -26.15 16.38
N LEU A 411 -20.05 -27.03 15.46
CA LEU A 411 -18.69 -27.12 14.92
C LEU A 411 -18.67 -27.07 13.41
N ASN A 412 -17.99 -26.05 12.87
CA ASN A 412 -17.64 -25.92 11.46
C ASN A 412 -16.15 -26.11 11.28
N LEU A 413 -15.74 -26.89 10.29
CA LEU A 413 -14.36 -27.04 9.86
C LEU A 413 -14.18 -26.42 8.46
N THR A 414 -13.06 -25.76 8.24
CA THR A 414 -12.64 -25.29 6.93
C THR A 414 -11.27 -25.86 6.62
N TYR A 415 -11.16 -26.53 5.49
CA TYR A 415 -9.90 -27.02 4.95
C TYR A 415 -9.52 -26.15 3.78
N GLY A 416 -8.33 -25.59 3.77
CA GLY A 416 -7.88 -24.68 2.72
C GLY A 416 -6.57 -25.08 2.08
N LEU A 417 -6.52 -24.85 0.77
CA LEU A 417 -5.31 -24.93 -0.06
C LEU A 417 -5.13 -23.61 -0.80
N ASP A 418 -3.89 -23.18 -0.93
CA ASP A 418 -3.53 -21.96 -1.65
C ASP A 418 -2.21 -22.23 -2.39
N VAL A 419 -2.23 -22.09 -3.72
CA VAL A 419 -1.05 -22.29 -4.55
C VAL A 419 -0.88 -21.09 -5.48
N ARG A 420 0.37 -20.63 -5.61
CA ARG A 420 0.71 -19.46 -6.43
C ARG A 420 2.02 -19.70 -7.15
N SER A 421 2.08 -19.19 -8.39
CA SER A 421 3.32 -19.07 -9.14
C SER A 421 3.39 -17.66 -9.70
N ALA A 422 4.56 -17.02 -9.61
CA ALA A 422 4.80 -15.70 -10.15
C ALA A 422 6.18 -15.64 -10.82
N GLN A 423 6.28 -14.75 -11.79
CA GLN A 423 7.55 -14.37 -12.39
C GLN A 423 7.64 -12.86 -12.45
N VAL A 424 8.80 -12.33 -12.12
CA VAL A 424 9.07 -10.91 -12.13
C VAL A 424 10.37 -10.65 -12.87
N GLU A 425 10.31 -9.80 -13.88
CA GLU A 425 11.48 -9.31 -14.61
C GLU A 425 11.84 -7.92 -14.10
N HIS A 426 13.10 -7.74 -13.69
CA HIS A 426 13.69 -6.47 -13.33
C HIS A 426 14.80 -6.10 -14.30
N ALA A 427 14.76 -4.88 -14.86
CA ALA A 427 15.86 -4.34 -15.63
C ALA A 427 15.88 -2.82 -15.53
N ARG A 428 17.00 -2.21 -15.91
CA ARG A 428 17.04 -0.80 -16.26
C ARG A 428 17.04 -0.66 -17.79
N GLU A 429 16.35 0.36 -18.28
CA GLU A 429 16.29 0.70 -19.70
C GLU A 429 16.61 2.18 -19.89
N VAL A 430 17.23 2.54 -20.99
CA VAL A 430 17.41 3.94 -21.36
C VAL A 430 16.05 4.57 -21.66
N ARG A 431 15.69 5.60 -20.87
CA ARG A 431 14.44 6.36 -21.06
C ARG A 431 14.60 7.57 -21.96
N ASP A 432 15.65 8.38 -21.69
CA ASP A 432 15.92 9.65 -22.38
C ASP A 432 17.43 9.87 -22.34
N LEU A 433 18.02 10.13 -23.47
CA LEU A 433 19.47 10.33 -23.62
C LEU A 433 19.92 11.75 -23.23
N LEU A 434 18.98 12.64 -22.91
CA LEU A 434 19.23 14.01 -22.46
C LEU A 434 20.20 14.77 -23.38
N GLY A 435 20.03 14.62 -24.71
CA GLY A 435 20.79 15.35 -25.72
C GLY A 435 21.90 14.57 -26.43
N GLY A 436 22.39 13.48 -25.86
CA GLY A 436 23.40 12.64 -26.51
C GLY A 436 22.79 11.66 -27.53
N ALA A 437 23.65 10.96 -28.26
CA ALA A 437 23.27 9.99 -29.27
C ALA A 437 23.11 8.56 -28.71
N TYR A 438 23.84 8.22 -27.67
CA TYR A 438 23.84 6.92 -27.00
C TYR A 438 24.42 7.04 -25.60
N TYR A 439 24.22 6.01 -24.77
CA TYR A 439 24.88 5.84 -23.47
C TYR A 439 25.83 4.64 -23.55
N VAL A 440 27.07 4.76 -23.04
CA VAL A 440 28.01 3.62 -23.01
C VAL A 440 27.70 2.76 -21.79
N ASP A 441 27.32 1.51 -22.03
CA ASP A 441 27.02 0.54 -20.97
C ASP A 441 28.00 -0.64 -21.04
N ASN A 442 28.58 -0.98 -19.90
CA ASN A 442 29.53 -2.08 -19.74
C ASN A 442 29.09 -3.10 -18.69
N SER A 443 27.80 -3.10 -18.33
CA SER A 443 27.26 -3.88 -17.22
C SER A 443 27.00 -5.34 -17.55
N SER A 444 27.01 -5.74 -18.85
CA SER A 444 26.72 -7.10 -19.27
C SER A 444 28.00 -7.83 -19.72
N ASP A 445 28.25 -9.00 -19.12
CA ASP A 445 29.35 -9.91 -19.52
C ASP A 445 29.17 -10.47 -20.94
N PHE A 446 27.94 -10.40 -21.49
CA PHE A 446 27.59 -10.92 -22.82
C PHE A 446 27.67 -9.88 -23.94
N ARG A 447 28.08 -8.63 -23.63
CA ARG A 447 28.17 -7.52 -24.58
C ARG A 447 29.58 -6.97 -24.65
N ALA A 448 29.85 -6.22 -25.69
CA ALA A 448 31.11 -5.46 -25.76
C ALA A 448 31.18 -4.42 -24.63
N ALA A 449 32.36 -4.20 -24.07
CA ALA A 449 32.55 -3.26 -22.95
C ALA A 449 32.26 -1.79 -23.31
N ASP A 450 32.12 -1.46 -24.58
CA ASP A 450 31.74 -0.17 -25.13
C ASP A 450 30.36 -0.18 -25.81
N PHE A 451 29.46 -1.03 -25.32
CA PHE A 451 28.11 -1.15 -25.89
C PHE A 451 27.38 0.20 -25.89
N GLN A 452 26.98 0.66 -27.06
CA GLN A 452 26.28 1.91 -27.28
C GLN A 452 24.77 1.72 -27.14
N ALA A 453 24.24 1.98 -25.93
CA ALA A 453 22.84 1.81 -25.61
C ALA A 453 22.01 2.99 -26.13
N GLY A 454 20.99 2.69 -26.93
CA GLY A 454 19.95 3.59 -27.38
C GLY A 454 18.68 3.53 -26.53
N LEU A 455 17.65 4.30 -26.92
CA LEU A 455 16.36 4.32 -26.21
C LEU A 455 15.74 2.90 -26.15
N GLY A 456 15.40 2.48 -24.94
CA GLY A 456 14.79 1.17 -24.68
C GLY A 456 15.79 0.02 -24.50
N ASP A 457 17.08 0.23 -24.74
CA ASP A 457 18.07 -0.79 -24.45
C ASP A 457 18.23 -0.99 -22.96
N LYS A 458 18.37 -2.27 -22.57
CA LYS A 458 18.62 -2.66 -21.17
C LYS A 458 20.06 -2.39 -20.79
N ILE A 459 20.26 -1.77 -19.63
CA ILE A 459 21.53 -1.34 -19.05
C ILE A 459 21.61 -1.70 -17.57
N ALA A 460 22.78 -1.63 -16.99
CA ALA A 460 23.04 -1.76 -15.55
C ALA A 460 22.73 -3.15 -14.97
N TYR A 461 21.53 -3.64 -15.09
CA TYR A 461 21.12 -4.99 -14.68
C TYR A 461 19.90 -5.49 -15.45
N HIS A 462 19.81 -6.81 -15.59
CA HIS A 462 18.64 -7.49 -16.13
C HIS A 462 18.52 -8.87 -15.49
N ASN A 463 17.49 -9.08 -14.68
CA ASN A 463 17.24 -10.36 -14.03
C ASN A 463 15.76 -10.76 -14.07
N THR A 464 15.53 -12.06 -13.89
CA THR A 464 14.20 -12.65 -13.79
C THR A 464 14.12 -13.54 -12.55
N THR A 465 13.15 -13.24 -11.69
CA THR A 465 12.84 -14.02 -10.49
C THR A 465 11.61 -14.87 -10.74
N THR A 466 11.65 -16.15 -10.31
CA THR A 466 10.46 -17.01 -10.25
C THR A 466 10.15 -17.38 -8.81
N ILE A 467 8.89 -17.25 -8.42
CA ILE A 467 8.40 -17.55 -7.07
C ILE A 467 7.32 -18.61 -7.17
N ASN A 468 7.50 -19.72 -6.46
CA ASN A 468 6.48 -20.74 -6.28
C ASN A 468 6.14 -20.84 -4.80
N TRP A 469 4.85 -20.76 -4.49
CA TRP A 469 4.35 -20.76 -3.12
C TRP A 469 3.15 -21.69 -2.98
N ALA A 470 3.13 -22.48 -1.93
CA ALA A 470 2.02 -23.35 -1.60
C ALA A 470 1.72 -23.29 -0.10
N GLY A 471 0.45 -23.38 0.25
CA GLY A 471 0.01 -23.43 1.64
C GLY A 471 -1.23 -24.27 1.83
N ALA A 472 -1.32 -24.88 3.00
CA ALA A 472 -2.48 -25.63 3.44
C ALA A 472 -2.83 -25.27 4.88
N TYR A 473 -4.11 -25.30 5.22
CA TYR A 473 -4.55 -25.05 6.60
C TYR A 473 -5.85 -25.79 6.92
N ILE A 474 -6.06 -25.96 8.20
CA ILE A 474 -7.33 -26.34 8.78
C ILE A 474 -7.77 -25.29 9.79
N GLN A 475 -9.05 -24.90 9.75
CA GLN A 475 -9.67 -24.04 10.73
C GLN A 475 -10.87 -24.75 11.35
N GLY A 476 -11.05 -24.61 12.65
CA GLY A 476 -12.24 -25.01 13.37
C GLY A 476 -12.92 -23.79 13.98
N ASP A 477 -14.24 -23.67 13.78
CA ASP A 477 -15.10 -22.66 14.38
C ASP A 477 -16.15 -23.37 15.24
N TYR A 478 -16.06 -23.17 16.56
CA TYR A 478 -16.98 -23.76 17.53
C TYR A 478 -17.90 -22.68 18.09
N ARG A 479 -19.19 -22.97 18.12
CA ARG A 479 -20.23 -22.08 18.66
C ARG A 479 -21.18 -22.86 19.56
N ALA A 480 -21.30 -22.44 20.81
CA ALA A 480 -22.28 -22.99 21.73
C ALA A 480 -22.76 -21.89 22.68
N ASP A 481 -24.07 -21.73 22.83
CA ASP A 481 -24.71 -20.74 23.71
C ASP A 481 -23.99 -19.40 23.81
N ARG A 482 -23.14 -19.27 24.83
CA ARG A 482 -22.39 -18.06 25.16
C ARG A 482 -20.94 -18.08 24.66
N LEU A 483 -20.44 -19.21 24.14
CA LEU A 483 -19.05 -19.36 23.71
C LEU A 483 -18.95 -19.43 22.20
N THR A 484 -18.09 -18.59 21.62
CA THR A 484 -17.59 -18.75 20.26
C THR A 484 -16.09 -18.91 20.35
N ALA A 485 -15.52 -19.95 19.75
CA ALA A 485 -14.09 -20.17 19.71
C ALA A 485 -13.67 -20.55 18.28
N ASN A 486 -12.45 -20.18 17.91
CA ASN A 486 -11.87 -20.65 16.66
C ASN A 486 -10.40 -21.02 16.83
N GLY A 487 -9.90 -21.86 15.92
CA GLY A 487 -8.51 -22.23 15.87
C GLY A 487 -8.09 -22.50 14.42
N VAL A 488 -6.86 -22.11 14.08
CA VAL A 488 -6.26 -22.32 12.75
C VAL A 488 -4.88 -22.94 12.93
N ALA A 489 -4.62 -24.01 12.19
CA ALA A 489 -3.27 -24.55 12.00
C ALA A 489 -2.95 -24.58 10.50
N GLY A 490 -1.79 -24.04 10.12
CA GLY A 490 -1.41 -23.91 8.72
C GLY A 490 0.08 -24.14 8.50
N PHE A 491 0.39 -24.57 7.30
CA PHE A 491 1.73 -24.79 6.80
C PHE A 491 1.88 -24.11 5.44
N THR A 492 3.05 -23.52 5.18
CA THR A 492 3.39 -22.89 3.91
C THR A 492 4.77 -23.32 3.45
N MET A 493 5.02 -23.23 2.16
CA MET A 493 6.32 -23.51 1.54
C MET A 493 6.53 -22.56 0.37
N ALA A 494 7.71 -21.94 0.29
CA ALA A 494 8.12 -21.11 -0.85
C ALA A 494 9.40 -21.65 -1.49
N SER A 495 9.57 -21.35 -2.77
CA SER A 495 10.79 -21.60 -3.52
C SER A 495 11.03 -20.43 -4.46
N TYR A 496 12.26 -19.99 -4.52
CA TYR A 496 12.71 -18.85 -5.31
C TYR A 496 13.82 -19.24 -6.25
N THR A 497 13.81 -18.68 -7.45
CA THR A 497 14.93 -18.76 -8.40
C THR A 497 15.21 -17.36 -8.94
N LEU A 498 16.46 -17.09 -9.23
CA LEU A 498 16.97 -15.89 -9.90
C LEU A 498 17.78 -16.31 -11.11
N THR A 499 17.51 -15.71 -12.26
CA THR A 499 18.37 -15.74 -13.44
C THR A 499 18.85 -14.33 -13.72
N ASP A 500 20.16 -14.10 -13.70
CA ASP A 500 20.76 -12.84 -14.08
C ASP A 500 21.25 -12.93 -15.52
N HIS A 501 20.59 -12.19 -16.41
CA HIS A 501 20.83 -12.20 -17.86
C HIS A 501 22.07 -11.39 -18.28
N PHE A 502 22.65 -10.63 -17.35
CA PHE A 502 23.82 -9.79 -17.60
C PHE A 502 25.11 -10.39 -17.08
N ARG A 503 25.03 -11.32 -16.15
CA ARG A 503 26.19 -11.93 -15.50
C ARG A 503 26.46 -13.35 -16.02
N ASP A 504 27.74 -13.60 -16.38
CA ASP A 504 28.25 -14.92 -16.75
C ASP A 504 28.54 -15.76 -15.49
N ASN A 505 28.12 -17.01 -15.48
CA ASN A 505 28.41 -18.00 -14.44
C ASN A 505 29.88 -18.54 -14.51
N GLY A 506 30.70 -18.01 -15.39
CA GLY A 506 32.09 -18.46 -15.66
C GLY A 506 32.21 -19.54 -16.75
N ASN A 507 31.10 -19.97 -17.35
CA ASN A 507 31.04 -20.97 -18.42
C ASN A 507 30.40 -20.44 -19.71
N GLY A 508 30.13 -19.14 -19.81
CA GLY A 508 29.45 -18.52 -20.94
C GLY A 508 27.92 -18.67 -20.89
N GLU A 509 27.35 -18.98 -19.72
CA GLU A 509 25.93 -19.09 -19.50
C GLU A 509 25.48 -18.04 -18.47
N GLU A 510 24.18 -17.69 -18.49
CA GLU A 510 23.58 -16.76 -17.53
C GLU A 510 23.72 -17.27 -16.08
N TYR A 511 23.98 -16.38 -15.15
CA TYR A 511 24.09 -16.72 -13.74
C TYR A 511 22.71 -17.14 -13.18
N TYR A 512 22.69 -18.28 -12.46
CA TYR A 512 21.49 -18.82 -11.85
C TYR A 512 21.69 -19.06 -10.36
N ALA A 513 20.72 -18.63 -9.56
CA ALA A 513 20.66 -18.90 -8.13
C ALA A 513 19.28 -19.44 -7.72
N GLU A 514 19.24 -20.31 -6.71
CA GLU A 514 17.98 -20.84 -6.20
C GLU A 514 18.00 -21.07 -4.69
N ASN A 515 16.84 -20.85 -4.05
CA ASN A 515 16.57 -21.23 -2.67
C ASN A 515 15.18 -21.87 -2.60
N LYS A 516 15.13 -23.13 -2.31
CA LYS A 516 13.91 -23.94 -2.40
C LYS A 516 13.47 -24.51 -1.07
N ASN A 517 12.17 -24.84 -0.99
CA ASN A 517 11.56 -25.54 0.13
C ASN A 517 11.68 -24.79 1.46
N LEU A 518 11.49 -23.48 1.43
CA LEU A 518 11.49 -22.61 2.61
C LEU A 518 10.14 -22.73 3.33
N PRO A 519 10.10 -23.38 4.52
CA PRO A 519 8.85 -23.64 5.20
C PRO A 519 8.38 -22.44 6.03
N GLY A 520 7.08 -22.39 6.27
CA GLY A 520 6.45 -21.55 7.27
C GLY A 520 5.33 -22.30 7.98
N MET A 521 4.99 -21.88 9.18
CA MET A 521 3.94 -22.50 9.99
C MET A 521 3.17 -21.45 10.78
N GLN A 522 1.90 -21.75 11.03
CA GLN A 522 1.07 -20.91 11.90
C GLN A 522 0.11 -21.75 12.74
N ILE A 523 -0.05 -21.35 14.00
CA ILE A 523 -1.09 -21.81 14.91
C ILE A 523 -1.69 -20.60 15.57
N LYS A 524 -3.00 -20.41 15.40
CA LYS A 524 -3.74 -19.28 15.95
C LYS A 524 -5.05 -19.76 16.55
N GLY A 525 -5.53 -19.05 17.56
CA GLY A 525 -6.84 -19.35 18.10
C GLY A 525 -7.37 -18.21 18.95
N GLY A 526 -8.67 -18.20 19.15
CA GLY A 526 -9.32 -17.22 19.96
C GLY A 526 -10.67 -17.73 20.49
N ALA A 527 -11.12 -17.09 21.54
CA ALA A 527 -12.43 -17.36 22.12
C ALA A 527 -13.11 -16.04 22.52
N LYS A 528 -14.42 -16.00 22.36
CA LYS A 528 -15.30 -14.93 22.81
C LYS A 528 -16.40 -15.54 23.68
N TYR A 529 -16.57 -14.99 24.87
CA TYR A 529 -17.58 -15.43 25.82
C TYR A 529 -18.59 -14.31 26.11
N ALA A 530 -19.87 -14.55 25.88
CA ALA A 530 -20.95 -13.65 26.24
C ALA A 530 -21.23 -13.78 27.75
N ILE A 531 -20.68 -12.83 28.54
CA ILE A 531 -20.91 -12.79 29.99
C ILE A 531 -22.41 -12.59 30.26
N ASN A 532 -23.01 -11.69 29.47
CA ASN A 532 -24.46 -11.48 29.41
C ASN A 532 -24.78 -10.86 28.02
N ASP A 533 -26.05 -10.50 27.79
CA ASP A 533 -26.52 -9.97 26.50
C ASP A 533 -25.84 -8.66 26.09
N ASN A 534 -25.24 -7.96 27.03
CA ASN A 534 -24.61 -6.65 26.80
C ASN A 534 -23.09 -6.66 26.87
N VAL A 535 -22.47 -7.69 27.45
CA VAL A 535 -21.03 -7.75 27.72
C VAL A 535 -20.43 -9.02 27.16
N ASN A 536 -19.38 -8.84 26.35
CA ASN A 536 -18.57 -9.94 25.86
C ASN A 536 -17.11 -9.74 26.23
N ALA A 537 -16.44 -10.81 26.63
CA ALA A 537 -14.99 -10.88 26.76
C ALA A 537 -14.42 -11.73 25.64
N PHE A 538 -13.23 -11.38 25.15
CA PHE A 538 -12.52 -12.20 24.18
C PHE A 538 -11.03 -12.27 24.50
N ALA A 539 -10.39 -13.34 24.03
CA ALA A 539 -8.94 -13.51 24.09
C ALA A 539 -8.47 -14.26 22.83
N ASN A 540 -7.33 -13.85 22.29
CA ASN A 540 -6.70 -14.42 21.10
C ASN A 540 -5.24 -14.70 21.40
N LEU A 541 -4.71 -15.75 20.78
CA LEU A 541 -3.28 -16.08 20.82
C LEU A 541 -2.85 -16.66 19.48
N GLY A 542 -1.59 -16.48 19.17
CA GLY A 542 -1.05 -17.05 17.94
C GLY A 542 0.47 -17.10 17.93
N TRP A 543 0.95 -18.09 17.25
CA TRP A 543 2.33 -18.33 16.92
C TRP A 543 2.46 -18.52 15.42
N VAL A 544 3.36 -17.72 14.79
CA VAL A 544 3.61 -17.77 13.35
C VAL A 544 5.12 -17.79 13.12
N LYS A 545 5.60 -18.77 12.38
CA LYS A 545 6.90 -18.75 11.71
C LYS A 545 6.68 -18.43 10.24
N ALA A 546 7.05 -17.22 9.82
CA ALA A 546 6.80 -16.75 8.47
C ALA A 546 7.77 -17.39 7.47
N THR A 547 7.27 -17.74 6.29
CA THR A 547 8.13 -18.06 5.15
C THR A 547 8.88 -16.79 4.75
N PRO A 548 10.22 -16.79 4.61
CA PRO A 548 10.96 -15.62 4.19
C PRO A 548 10.54 -15.15 2.80
N THR A 549 10.60 -13.85 2.54
CA THR A 549 10.39 -13.26 1.21
C THR A 549 11.63 -13.46 0.33
N PHE A 550 11.50 -13.19 -0.98
CA PHE A 550 12.61 -13.37 -1.93
C PHE A 550 13.85 -12.55 -1.53
N ASP A 551 13.67 -11.26 -1.20
CA ASP A 551 14.74 -10.34 -0.79
C ASP A 551 15.49 -10.78 0.48
N LYS A 552 14.91 -11.68 1.27
CA LYS A 552 15.54 -12.31 2.44
C LYS A 552 16.15 -13.69 2.13
N ALA A 553 15.74 -14.30 1.04
CA ALA A 553 16.17 -15.66 0.65
C ALA A 553 17.27 -15.66 -0.42
N ILE A 554 17.30 -14.68 -1.29
CA ILE A 554 18.30 -14.47 -2.36
C ILE A 554 18.67 -13.00 -2.38
N ASN A 555 19.97 -12.73 -2.48
CA ASN A 555 20.47 -11.41 -2.79
C ASN A 555 20.52 -11.23 -4.32
N ASP A 556 19.79 -10.28 -4.87
CA ASP A 556 19.67 -10.10 -6.31
C ASP A 556 20.84 -9.30 -6.93
N ALA A 557 21.53 -8.45 -6.17
CA ALA A 557 22.62 -7.65 -6.70
C ALA A 557 23.87 -8.48 -7.04
N SER A 558 24.18 -9.49 -6.22
CA SER A 558 25.33 -10.37 -6.43
C SER A 558 24.93 -11.81 -6.78
N GLY A 559 23.63 -12.11 -6.88
CA GLY A 559 23.11 -13.45 -7.07
C GLY A 559 23.42 -14.40 -5.90
N LYS A 560 23.86 -13.87 -4.77
CA LYS A 560 24.18 -14.69 -3.60
C LYS A 560 22.92 -15.29 -2.98
N VAL A 561 22.98 -16.55 -2.61
CA VAL A 561 21.89 -17.25 -1.93
C VAL A 561 22.12 -17.20 -0.43
N TYR A 562 21.20 -16.58 0.31
CA TYR A 562 21.19 -16.67 1.75
C TYR A 562 20.63 -18.05 2.17
N LYS A 563 21.44 -18.82 2.85
CA LYS A 563 21.06 -20.14 3.36
C LYS A 563 20.41 -19.99 4.72
N GLN A 564 19.13 -19.68 4.72
CA GLN A 564 18.36 -19.59 5.96
C GLN A 564 17.89 -20.97 6.42
N SER A 565 18.07 -21.26 7.70
CA SER A 565 17.47 -22.44 8.35
C SER A 565 16.02 -22.12 8.79
N PHE A 566 15.19 -23.15 9.03
CA PHE A 566 13.85 -22.92 9.60
C PHE A 566 13.92 -22.22 10.96
N ALA A 567 14.99 -22.44 11.72
CA ALA A 567 15.20 -21.80 13.03
C ALA A 567 15.31 -20.27 12.92
N ASP A 568 15.84 -19.77 11.81
CA ASP A 568 16.11 -18.36 11.57
C ASP A 568 14.90 -17.62 10.96
N ASN A 569 13.81 -18.33 10.62
CA ASN A 569 12.60 -17.68 10.13
C ASN A 569 12.04 -16.68 11.15
N GLU A 570 11.58 -15.55 10.65
CA GLU A 570 10.88 -14.58 11.48
C GLU A 570 9.72 -15.23 12.22
N THR A 571 9.66 -15.02 13.52
CA THR A 571 8.67 -15.65 14.40
C THR A 571 7.86 -14.57 15.12
N PHE A 572 6.56 -14.77 15.16
CA PHE A 572 5.63 -13.86 15.81
C PHE A 572 4.84 -14.60 16.89
N ASN A 573 4.92 -14.11 18.11
CA ASN A 573 4.09 -14.56 19.23
C ASN A 573 3.14 -13.43 19.60
N SER A 574 1.84 -13.62 19.47
CA SER A 574 0.85 -12.58 19.69
C SER A 574 -0.22 -13.02 20.66
N TYR A 575 -0.58 -12.09 21.54
CA TYR A 575 -1.60 -12.23 22.57
C TYR A 575 -2.50 -11.01 22.51
N GLU A 576 -3.79 -11.22 22.64
CA GLU A 576 -4.78 -10.14 22.67
C GLU A 576 -5.91 -10.52 23.61
N ALA A 577 -6.41 -9.55 24.39
CA ALA A 577 -7.60 -9.72 25.20
C ALA A 577 -8.42 -8.44 25.21
N GLY A 578 -9.74 -8.55 25.31
CA GLY A 578 -10.59 -7.37 25.31
C GLY A 578 -12.02 -7.63 25.80
N LEU A 579 -12.73 -6.51 25.91
CA LEU A 579 -14.11 -6.45 26.35
C LEU A 579 -14.93 -5.61 25.38
N ASN A 580 -16.12 -6.06 25.08
CA ASN A 580 -17.11 -5.28 24.35
C ASN A 580 -18.37 -5.13 25.22
N TRP A 581 -18.91 -3.93 25.24
CA TRP A 581 -20.17 -3.63 25.90
C TRP A 581 -21.10 -2.85 24.99
N SER A 582 -22.38 -3.19 25.02
CA SER A 582 -23.42 -2.47 24.27
C SER A 582 -24.58 -2.12 25.20
N ALA A 583 -25.02 -0.87 25.17
CA ALA A 583 -26.18 -0.44 25.93
C ALA A 583 -27.45 -1.17 25.45
N PRO A 584 -28.39 -1.55 26.35
CA PRO A 584 -29.61 -2.27 26.00
C PRO A 584 -30.49 -1.54 24.98
N ASN A 585 -30.39 -0.20 24.93
CA ASN A 585 -31.16 0.64 23.99
C ASN A 585 -30.44 0.82 22.62
N GLY A 586 -29.29 0.17 22.40
CA GLY A 586 -28.48 0.27 21.16
C GLY A 586 -27.87 1.64 20.87
N LYS A 587 -27.92 2.59 21.83
CA LYS A 587 -27.40 3.96 21.59
C LYS A 587 -25.93 4.14 21.88
N LEU A 588 -25.29 3.22 22.59
CA LEU A 588 -23.88 3.27 22.93
C LEU A 588 -23.27 1.88 22.86
N ALA A 589 -22.15 1.75 22.17
CA ALA A 589 -21.30 0.57 22.16
C ALA A 589 -19.87 0.98 22.50
N LEU A 590 -19.19 0.18 23.30
CA LEU A 590 -17.81 0.37 23.73
C LEU A 590 -17.03 -0.90 23.46
N SER A 591 -15.76 -0.73 23.03
CA SER A 591 -14.79 -1.81 22.90
C SER A 591 -13.47 -1.36 23.51
N ALA A 592 -12.81 -2.26 24.23
CA ALA A 592 -11.46 -2.06 24.72
C ALA A 592 -10.67 -3.35 24.52
N SER A 593 -9.46 -3.26 23.97
CA SER A 593 -8.57 -4.40 23.81
C SER A 593 -7.11 -4.02 24.08
N TYR A 594 -6.37 -4.96 24.61
CA TYR A 594 -4.93 -4.88 24.78
C TYR A 594 -4.28 -5.97 23.94
N TYR A 595 -3.26 -5.60 23.17
CA TYR A 595 -2.46 -6.53 22.37
C TYR A 595 -0.99 -6.50 22.80
N TYR A 596 -0.31 -7.64 22.61
CA TYR A 596 1.11 -7.81 22.85
C TYR A 596 1.66 -8.79 21.81
N THR A 597 2.57 -8.33 20.96
CA THR A 597 3.19 -9.15 19.91
C THR A 597 4.70 -9.05 20.00
N LEU A 598 5.38 -10.18 20.06
CA LEU A 598 6.82 -10.30 19.91
C LEU A 598 7.13 -10.65 18.45
N TRP A 599 7.99 -9.87 17.83
CA TRP A 599 8.58 -10.13 16.53
C TRP A 599 10.01 -10.55 16.73
N LEU A 600 10.29 -11.83 16.53
CA LEU A 600 11.58 -12.46 16.80
C LEU A 600 12.26 -12.84 15.47
N ASN A 601 13.58 -12.85 15.48
CA ASN A 601 14.41 -13.13 14.30
C ASN A 601 14.10 -12.23 13.09
N ARG A 602 13.66 -11.00 13.35
CA ARG A 602 13.47 -10.03 12.27
C ARG A 602 14.75 -9.93 11.48
N THR A 603 14.65 -10.11 10.16
CA THR A 603 15.78 -10.09 9.23
C THR A 603 15.72 -8.87 8.35
N ASN A 604 16.84 -8.22 8.15
CA ASN A 604 17.05 -7.19 7.15
C ASN A 604 18.30 -7.51 6.34
N SER A 605 18.33 -7.16 5.06
CA SER A 605 19.49 -7.30 4.19
C SER A 605 19.82 -5.95 3.57
N PHE A 606 21.11 -5.71 3.34
CA PHE A 606 21.61 -4.50 2.70
C PHE A 606 22.93 -4.75 2.03
N PHE A 607 23.30 -3.87 1.11
CA PHE A 607 24.54 -3.94 0.37
C PHE A 607 25.62 -3.09 1.02
N VAL A 608 26.84 -3.61 1.06
CA VAL A 608 28.04 -2.87 1.40
C VAL A 608 28.92 -2.80 0.15
N TYR A 609 29.47 -1.63 -0.10
CA TYR A 609 30.48 -1.45 -1.16
C TYR A 609 31.83 -1.81 -0.59
N LEU A 610 32.49 -2.75 -1.26
CA LEU A 610 33.83 -3.20 -0.90
C LEU A 610 34.87 -2.23 -1.45
N THR A 611 36.13 -2.36 -0.98
CA THR A 611 37.22 -1.46 -1.35
C THR A 611 37.63 -1.53 -2.84
N ASP A 612 37.28 -2.62 -3.51
CA ASP A 612 37.47 -2.80 -4.96
C ASP A 612 36.30 -2.27 -5.81
N GLY A 613 35.27 -1.69 -5.15
CA GLY A 613 34.06 -1.19 -5.79
C GLY A 613 33.00 -2.26 -6.07
N SER A 614 33.25 -3.51 -5.72
CA SER A 614 32.23 -4.56 -5.77
C SER A 614 31.24 -4.42 -4.60
N GLU A 615 30.08 -5.09 -4.71
CA GLU A 615 29.05 -5.11 -3.67
C GLU A 615 29.04 -6.46 -2.98
N ASP A 616 28.86 -6.46 -1.65
CA ASP A 616 28.50 -7.63 -0.85
C ASP A 616 27.23 -7.38 -0.07
N ALA A 617 26.56 -8.46 0.33
CA ALA A 617 25.34 -8.37 1.14
C ALA A 617 25.61 -8.74 2.59
N VAL A 618 25.11 -7.88 3.49
CA VAL A 618 25.05 -8.19 4.90
C VAL A 618 23.60 -8.56 5.25
N TYR A 619 23.44 -9.69 5.92
CA TYR A 619 22.18 -10.13 6.49
C TYR A 619 22.21 -9.94 8.01
N LEU A 620 21.37 -9.04 8.50
CA LEU A 620 21.13 -8.89 9.92
C LEU A 620 19.92 -9.73 10.32
N THR A 621 20.12 -10.65 11.25
CA THR A 621 19.05 -11.45 11.86
C THR A 621 18.99 -11.17 13.35
N GLY A 622 17.86 -11.43 13.99
CA GLY A 622 17.71 -11.26 15.43
C GLY A 622 17.37 -9.84 15.85
N MET A 623 16.96 -8.96 14.94
CA MET A 623 16.40 -7.64 15.28
C MET A 623 15.02 -7.82 15.94
N ASN A 624 15.00 -8.29 17.19
CA ASN A 624 13.76 -8.57 17.89
C ASN A 624 13.04 -7.28 18.28
N ALA A 625 11.72 -7.26 18.13
CA ALA A 625 10.88 -6.13 18.50
C ALA A 625 9.65 -6.56 19.29
N LYS A 626 9.20 -5.69 20.19
CA LYS A 626 7.96 -5.80 20.93
C LYS A 626 6.97 -4.77 20.41
N HIS A 627 5.76 -5.21 20.08
CA HIS A 627 4.63 -4.35 19.71
C HIS A 627 3.50 -4.57 20.71
N SER A 628 3.21 -3.60 21.56
CA SER A 628 2.09 -3.67 22.51
C SER A 628 1.25 -2.40 22.48
N GLY A 629 -0.01 -2.49 22.91
CA GLY A 629 -0.85 -1.31 22.98
C GLY A 629 -2.28 -1.57 23.43
N LEU A 630 -2.93 -0.47 23.83
CA LEU A 630 -4.35 -0.41 24.20
C LEU A 630 -5.14 0.24 23.07
N GLU A 631 -6.22 -0.40 22.65
CA GLU A 631 -7.16 0.13 21.65
C GLU A 631 -8.53 0.32 22.30
N LEU A 632 -9.13 1.49 22.09
CA LEU A 632 -10.44 1.87 22.60
C LEU A 632 -11.32 2.37 21.46
N GLU A 633 -12.55 1.89 21.39
CA GLU A 633 -13.55 2.33 20.41
C GLU A 633 -14.89 2.60 21.12
N ALA A 634 -15.59 3.65 20.69
CA ALA A 634 -16.94 3.93 21.12
C ALA A 634 -17.80 4.41 19.96
N ALA A 635 -19.03 3.94 19.89
CA ALA A 635 -20.04 4.42 18.94
C ALA A 635 -21.27 4.90 19.72
N LEU A 636 -21.64 6.16 19.54
CA LEU A 636 -22.72 6.83 20.27
C LEU A 636 -23.76 7.40 19.30
N LYS A 637 -25.04 7.12 19.56
CA LYS A 637 -26.19 7.69 18.86
C LYS A 637 -27.08 8.44 19.85
N PRO A 638 -26.73 9.68 20.28
CA PRO A 638 -27.42 10.40 21.35
C PRO A 638 -28.85 10.77 20.97
N ILE A 639 -29.04 11.22 19.74
CA ILE A 639 -30.34 11.58 19.15
C ILE A 639 -30.46 11.01 17.74
N SER A 640 -31.69 11.00 17.21
CA SER A 640 -31.91 10.63 15.80
C SER A 640 -31.12 11.54 14.86
N GLY A 641 -30.46 10.96 13.88
CA GLY A 641 -29.64 11.68 12.88
C GLY A 641 -28.26 12.11 13.36
N LEU A 642 -27.83 11.87 14.60
CA LEU A 642 -26.48 12.15 15.09
C LEU A 642 -25.79 10.86 15.53
N ARG A 643 -24.61 10.59 14.94
CA ARG A 643 -23.69 9.52 15.33
C ARG A 643 -22.32 10.10 15.63
N ILE A 644 -21.72 9.64 16.69
CA ILE A 644 -20.35 9.98 17.09
C ILE A 644 -19.58 8.68 17.25
N ASP A 645 -18.50 8.51 16.48
CA ASP A 645 -17.57 7.40 16.62
C ASP A 645 -16.26 7.95 17.19
N LEU A 646 -15.75 7.30 18.22
CA LEU A 646 -14.50 7.63 18.89
C LEU A 646 -13.58 6.43 18.76
N SER A 647 -12.33 6.67 18.43
CA SER A 647 -11.28 5.66 18.48
C SER A 647 -10.01 6.24 19.11
N ALA A 648 -9.33 5.44 19.89
CA ALA A 648 -8.02 5.79 20.45
C ALA A 648 -7.14 4.55 20.51
N SER A 649 -5.85 4.73 20.23
CA SER A 649 -4.83 3.71 20.44
C SER A 649 -3.60 4.32 21.10
N PHE A 650 -3.01 3.56 22.01
CA PHE A 650 -1.81 3.90 22.75
C PHE A 650 -0.84 2.75 22.61
N GLY A 651 0.16 2.92 21.75
CA GLY A 651 1.18 1.92 21.45
C GLY A 651 2.46 2.09 22.27
N ASP A 652 3.20 1.00 22.35
CA ASP A 652 4.57 0.92 22.85
C ASP A 652 5.30 -0.14 22.02
N TRP A 653 5.99 0.31 20.98
CA TRP A 653 6.69 -0.54 20.01
C TRP A 653 8.17 -0.26 20.07
N THR A 654 8.94 -1.23 20.56
CA THR A 654 10.37 -1.04 20.85
C THR A 654 11.20 -2.22 20.37
N MET A 655 12.46 -1.91 20.01
CA MET A 655 13.49 -2.92 19.75
C MET A 655 13.92 -3.54 21.08
N MET A 656 14.17 -4.85 21.09
CA MET A 656 14.46 -5.60 22.31
C MET A 656 15.95 -5.87 22.50
N ASP A 657 16.70 -6.00 21.41
CA ASP A 657 18.06 -6.48 21.40
C ASP A 657 18.96 -5.63 20.50
N ASP A 658 20.24 -5.59 20.83
CA ASP A 658 21.31 -5.20 19.92
C ASP A 658 21.61 -6.36 18.98
N VAL A 659 22.14 -6.08 17.80
CA VAL A 659 22.44 -7.12 16.79
C VAL A 659 23.85 -6.94 16.23
N SER A 660 24.37 -8.01 15.64
CA SER A 660 25.62 -7.98 14.91
C SER A 660 25.45 -8.61 13.54
N GLY A 661 26.20 -8.09 12.57
CA GLY A 661 26.31 -8.66 11.24
C GLY A 661 27.78 -8.79 10.84
N GLU A 662 28.04 -9.58 9.83
CA GLU A 662 29.38 -9.73 9.27
C GLU A 662 29.34 -9.63 7.74
N TYR A 663 30.37 -9.08 7.17
CA TYR A 663 30.65 -9.15 5.74
C TYR A 663 32.11 -9.52 5.50
N THR A 664 32.40 -10.12 4.36
CA THR A 664 33.75 -10.54 4.01
C THR A 664 34.22 -9.82 2.75
N ASP A 665 35.29 -9.04 2.90
CA ASP A 665 35.96 -8.37 1.81
C ASP A 665 37.09 -9.27 1.25
N TYR A 666 37.03 -9.54 -0.05
CA TYR A 666 38.03 -10.35 -0.79
C TYR A 666 39.00 -9.49 -1.60
N SER A 667 38.86 -8.19 -1.61
CA SER A 667 39.64 -7.24 -2.45
C SER A 667 41.13 -7.23 -2.17
N SER A 668 41.52 -7.59 -0.94
CA SER A 668 42.97 -7.65 -0.56
C SER A 668 43.68 -8.92 -0.98
N GLY A 669 43.03 -9.85 -1.74
CA GLY A 669 43.57 -11.16 -2.12
C GLY A 669 43.50 -12.22 -1.02
N SER A 670 43.10 -11.87 0.18
CA SER A 670 42.79 -12.76 1.28
C SER A 670 41.47 -12.32 1.88
N PRO A 671 40.55 -13.24 2.24
CA PRO A 671 39.28 -12.85 2.82
C PRO A 671 39.47 -12.18 4.18
N VAL A 672 38.93 -10.97 4.34
CA VAL A 672 38.88 -10.23 5.61
C VAL A 672 37.45 -10.10 6.04
N THR A 673 37.08 -10.86 7.09
CA THR A 673 35.74 -10.79 7.68
C THR A 673 35.69 -9.67 8.72
N THR A 674 34.79 -8.72 8.51
CA THR A 674 34.52 -7.60 9.42
C THR A 674 33.19 -7.86 10.14
N GLN A 675 33.24 -7.82 11.48
CA GLN A 675 32.04 -7.88 12.30
C GLN A 675 31.64 -6.48 12.71
N VAL A 676 30.37 -6.14 12.55
CA VAL A 676 29.79 -4.85 12.93
C VAL A 676 28.69 -5.07 13.95
N ASN A 677 28.72 -4.33 15.04
CA ASN A 677 27.67 -4.35 16.06
C ASN A 677 26.74 -3.14 15.85
N TYR A 678 25.46 -3.34 16.02
CA TYR A 678 24.41 -2.34 15.89
C TYR A 678 23.64 -2.25 17.19
N TYR A 679 23.57 -1.06 17.77
CA TYR A 679 23.01 -0.78 19.09
C TYR A 679 21.57 -0.27 18.94
N LEU A 680 20.60 -1.18 19.01
CA LEU A 680 19.20 -0.91 18.73
C LEU A 680 18.30 -1.02 19.95
N LYS A 681 18.78 -1.66 21.02
CA LYS A 681 17.98 -2.00 22.19
C LYS A 681 17.36 -0.78 22.84
N GLY A 682 16.04 -0.79 22.94
CA GLY A 682 15.26 0.28 23.56
C GLY A 682 14.75 1.34 22.59
N LEU A 683 15.28 1.42 21.36
CA LEU A 683 14.77 2.34 20.34
C LEU A 683 13.31 2.01 20.00
N HIS A 684 12.50 3.05 19.84
CA HIS A 684 11.15 2.87 19.32
C HIS A 684 11.14 2.53 17.83
N VAL A 685 10.18 1.72 17.43
CA VAL A 685 9.92 1.45 16.03
C VAL A 685 9.36 2.74 15.39
N GLY A 686 10.03 3.22 14.35
CA GLY A 686 9.67 4.44 13.62
C GLY A 686 8.55 4.20 12.58
N ASP A 687 8.37 5.17 11.69
CA ASP A 687 7.48 5.16 10.52
C ASP A 687 5.97 5.16 10.82
N ALA A 688 5.56 5.22 12.08
CA ALA A 688 4.15 5.39 12.46
C ALA A 688 3.99 5.95 13.89
N PRO A 689 2.98 6.83 14.12
CA PRO A 689 2.70 7.35 15.45
C PRO A 689 2.16 6.24 16.36
N GLN A 690 2.73 6.11 17.54
CA GLN A 690 2.33 5.09 18.51
C GLN A 690 1.00 5.42 19.20
N ASN A 691 0.67 6.71 19.34
CA ASN A 691 -0.61 7.16 19.84
C ASN A 691 -1.44 7.79 18.74
N GLN A 692 -2.66 7.35 18.61
CA GLN A 692 -3.61 7.83 17.59
C GLN A 692 -4.98 8.01 18.22
N GLN A 693 -5.68 9.08 17.89
CA GLN A 693 -7.03 9.36 18.32
C GLN A 693 -7.86 9.88 17.17
N ALA A 694 -9.10 9.43 17.04
CA ALA A 694 -10.02 9.96 16.05
C ALA A 694 -11.41 10.15 16.63
N VAL A 695 -12.06 11.23 16.18
CA VAL A 695 -13.45 11.55 16.47
C VAL A 695 -14.15 11.79 15.14
N VAL A 696 -15.18 11.01 14.86
CA VAL A 696 -16.02 11.16 13.67
C VAL A 696 -17.42 11.53 14.11
N VAL A 697 -17.87 12.72 13.74
CA VAL A 697 -19.23 13.21 14.00
C VAL A 697 -20.01 13.19 12.69
N GLN A 698 -21.03 12.35 12.58
CA GLN A 698 -21.91 12.27 11.44
C GLN A 698 -23.30 12.79 11.79
N TYR A 699 -23.79 13.75 11.01
CA TYR A 699 -25.11 14.33 11.17
C TYR A 699 -25.96 14.14 9.91
N THR A 700 -27.12 13.53 10.10
CA THR A 700 -28.13 13.27 9.07
C THR A 700 -29.52 13.76 9.48
N GLY A 701 -29.62 14.64 10.50
CA GLY A 701 -30.88 15.17 11.04
C GLY A 701 -31.58 16.15 10.10
N ILE A 702 -30.88 16.69 9.11
CA ILE A 702 -31.50 17.49 8.04
C ILE A 702 -31.81 16.54 6.86
N LYS A 703 -33.03 16.61 6.36
CA LYS A 703 -33.47 15.78 5.23
C LYS A 703 -32.50 15.94 4.04
N ASN A 704 -32.07 14.82 3.47
CA ASN A 704 -31.18 14.76 2.33
C ASN A 704 -29.71 15.20 2.57
N LEU A 705 -29.39 15.75 3.75
CA LEU A 705 -28.02 16.16 4.10
C LEU A 705 -27.31 15.06 4.90
N ASN A 706 -26.08 14.75 4.51
CA ASN A 706 -25.14 13.99 5.30
C ASN A 706 -23.88 14.86 5.48
N ALA A 707 -23.62 15.27 6.71
CA ALA A 707 -22.42 16.02 7.08
C ALA A 707 -21.56 15.17 8.00
N THR A 708 -20.26 15.10 7.72
CA THR A 708 -19.30 14.35 8.53
C THR A 708 -18.10 15.25 8.85
N LEU A 709 -17.84 15.44 10.13
CA LEU A 709 -16.63 16.08 10.63
C LEU A 709 -15.73 15.00 11.22
N THR A 710 -14.47 14.98 10.80
CA THR A 710 -13.47 14.02 11.27
C THR A 710 -12.29 14.78 11.87
N TYR A 711 -12.03 14.55 13.15
CA TYR A 711 -10.84 15.01 13.86
C TYR A 711 -9.91 13.83 14.07
N ARG A 712 -8.61 14.02 13.83
CA ARG A 712 -7.55 13.03 14.09
C ARG A 712 -6.39 13.71 14.80
N ASN A 713 -5.83 13.04 15.79
CA ASN A 713 -4.63 13.46 16.49
C ASN A 713 -3.63 12.32 16.53
N TYR A 714 -2.36 12.67 16.37
CA TYR A 714 -1.23 11.75 16.35
C TYR A 714 -0.12 12.27 17.26
N SER A 715 0.47 11.37 18.04
CA SER A 715 1.55 11.70 18.95
C SER A 715 2.46 10.49 19.22
N LYS A 716 3.60 10.71 19.87
CA LYS A 716 4.65 9.71 20.02
C LYS A 716 5.01 9.09 18.66
N TYR A 717 5.30 9.94 17.72
CA TYR A 717 5.75 9.55 16.40
C TYR A 717 7.27 9.67 16.36
N TYR A 718 7.98 8.56 16.31
CA TYR A 718 9.43 8.54 16.17
C TYR A 718 9.79 8.44 14.70
N ALA A 719 10.77 9.23 14.27
CA ALA A 719 11.32 9.18 12.91
C ALA A 719 11.88 7.78 12.63
N ASP A 720 11.75 7.31 11.41
CA ASP A 720 12.40 6.07 10.99
C ASP A 720 13.91 6.24 11.04
N TRP A 721 14.63 5.21 11.43
CA TRP A 721 16.07 5.24 11.60
C TRP A 721 16.75 4.13 10.81
N ASN A 722 17.96 4.44 10.37
CA ASN A 722 18.77 3.48 9.65
C ASN A 722 19.60 2.65 10.65
N VAL A 723 19.43 1.32 10.62
CA VAL A 723 20.18 0.41 11.51
C VAL A 723 21.70 0.58 11.35
N PHE A 724 22.19 0.94 10.16
CA PHE A 724 23.61 1.07 9.85
C PHE A 724 24.26 2.30 10.43
N ASP A 725 23.49 3.29 10.83
CA ASP A 725 23.98 4.49 11.51
C ASP A 725 24.14 4.25 13.01
N ARG A 726 23.64 3.13 13.55
CA ARG A 726 23.64 2.78 15.00
C ARG A 726 24.84 1.89 15.36
N THR A 727 26.04 2.25 14.96
CA THR A 727 27.27 1.47 15.21
C THR A 727 28.10 1.94 16.41
N ASP A 728 27.77 3.07 17.01
CA ASP A 728 28.44 3.60 18.18
C ASP A 728 27.75 3.13 19.48
N ALA A 729 28.47 2.39 20.33
CA ALA A 729 27.95 1.92 21.62
C ALA A 729 27.59 3.05 22.60
N SER A 730 28.15 4.26 22.40
CA SER A 730 27.84 5.43 23.23
C SER A 730 26.59 6.16 22.77
N ASP A 731 26.13 5.91 21.53
CA ASP A 731 24.88 6.45 21.00
C ASP A 731 23.68 5.64 21.51
N THR A 732 23.15 6.07 22.64
CA THR A 732 21.95 5.49 23.27
C THR A 732 20.74 6.41 23.12
N GLN A 733 20.83 7.47 22.33
CA GLN A 733 19.74 8.42 22.14
C GLN A 733 18.62 7.81 21.30
N GLU A 734 17.38 8.17 21.66
CA GLU A 734 16.20 7.84 20.88
C GLU A 734 16.24 8.58 19.55
N SER A 735 15.61 8.01 18.50
CA SER A 735 15.39 8.73 17.25
C SER A 735 14.49 9.95 17.48
N TRP A 736 14.65 10.95 16.64
CA TRP A 736 13.89 12.19 16.78
C TRP A 736 12.39 11.93 16.86
N GLN A 737 11.75 12.52 17.87
CA GLN A 737 10.30 12.43 18.02
C GLN A 737 9.62 13.59 17.28
N VAL A 738 8.91 13.26 16.23
CA VAL A 738 8.08 14.19 15.45
C VAL A 738 7.04 14.86 16.35
N PRO A 739 6.86 16.19 16.30
CA PRO A 739 5.84 16.90 17.06
C PRO A 739 4.44 16.32 16.85
N SER A 740 3.65 16.31 17.91
CA SER A 740 2.24 15.90 17.82
C SER A 740 1.46 16.85 16.93
N PHE A 741 0.53 16.30 16.13
CA PHE A 741 -0.29 17.10 15.23
C PHE A 741 -1.74 16.61 15.17
N SER A 742 -2.60 17.53 14.74
CA SER A 742 -4.03 17.25 14.54
C SER A 742 -4.50 17.69 13.17
N VAL A 743 -5.40 16.91 12.57
CA VAL A 743 -6.01 17.21 11.27
C VAL A 743 -7.52 17.11 11.38
N ILE A 744 -8.23 18.10 10.81
CA ILE A 744 -9.70 18.13 10.74
C ILE A 744 -10.13 18.08 9.29
N ASP A 745 -11.05 17.17 8.97
CA ASP A 745 -11.67 17.06 7.64
C ASP A 745 -13.20 17.30 7.76
N LEU A 746 -13.77 17.97 6.76
CA LEU A 746 -15.22 18.19 6.63
C LEU A 746 -15.71 17.60 5.32
N ASN A 747 -16.74 16.74 5.41
CA ASN A 747 -17.38 16.14 4.24
C ASN A 747 -18.87 16.43 4.26
N LEU A 748 -19.38 16.96 3.16
CA LEU A 748 -20.79 17.29 2.96
C LEU A 748 -21.32 16.55 1.73
N ASN A 749 -22.48 15.97 1.86
CA ASN A 749 -23.22 15.37 0.75
C ASN A 749 -24.69 15.74 0.87
N TYR A 750 -25.26 16.31 -0.18
CA TYR A 750 -26.65 16.74 -0.20
C TYR A 750 -27.36 16.19 -1.44
N ARG A 751 -28.40 15.40 -1.23
CA ARG A 751 -29.30 14.97 -2.29
C ARG A 751 -30.27 16.09 -2.61
N LEU A 752 -30.19 16.61 -3.82
CA LEU A 752 -31.14 17.61 -4.30
C LEU A 752 -32.56 17.05 -4.26
N PRO A 753 -33.57 17.83 -3.86
CA PRO A 753 -34.98 17.40 -3.83
C PRO A 753 -35.57 17.40 -5.25
N ILE A 754 -34.85 16.83 -6.20
CA ILE A 754 -35.18 16.72 -7.62
C ILE A 754 -35.21 15.25 -7.97
N ASP A 755 -36.35 14.79 -8.46
CA ASP A 755 -36.52 13.46 -9.02
C ASP A 755 -37.23 13.63 -10.38
N PHE A 756 -36.48 13.36 -11.45
CA PHE A 756 -37.04 13.41 -12.78
C PHE A 756 -37.06 12.01 -13.36
N ASN A 757 -38.20 11.33 -13.29
CA ASN A 757 -38.39 9.96 -13.76
C ASN A 757 -37.35 8.96 -13.22
N GLY A 758 -37.05 9.05 -11.91
CA GLY A 758 -36.07 8.19 -11.26
C GLY A 758 -34.61 8.69 -11.35
N VAL A 759 -34.37 9.79 -12.08
CA VAL A 759 -33.05 10.44 -12.11
C VAL A 759 -32.92 11.38 -10.91
N THR A 760 -31.93 11.11 -10.07
CA THR A 760 -31.63 11.90 -8.86
C THR A 760 -30.23 12.51 -8.94
N MET A 761 -30.02 13.59 -8.21
CA MET A 761 -28.74 14.30 -8.21
C MET A 761 -28.26 14.53 -6.78
N ASP A 762 -27.01 14.14 -6.51
CA ASP A 762 -26.29 14.44 -5.28
C ASP A 762 -25.20 15.48 -5.59
N VAL A 763 -25.09 16.51 -4.74
CA VAL A 763 -23.95 17.43 -4.75
C VAL A 763 -23.13 17.19 -3.49
N PHE A 764 -21.81 17.29 -3.61
CA PHE A 764 -20.93 17.01 -2.48
C PHE A 764 -19.72 17.94 -2.47
N ALA A 765 -19.19 18.18 -1.28
CA ALA A 765 -17.99 18.94 -1.06
C ALA A 765 -17.19 18.33 0.11
N HIS A 766 -15.90 18.25 -0.06
CA HIS A 766 -14.96 17.77 0.93
C HIS A 766 -13.87 18.82 1.13
N VAL A 767 -13.52 19.10 2.36
CA VAL A 767 -12.38 19.95 2.73
C VAL A 767 -11.49 19.14 3.66
N PHE A 768 -10.27 18.90 3.25
CA PHE A 768 -9.26 18.21 4.01
C PHE A 768 -8.30 19.19 4.65
N ASN A 769 -7.82 18.86 5.86
CA ASN A 769 -7.01 19.76 6.67
C ASN A 769 -7.67 21.16 6.79
N LEU A 770 -8.90 21.19 7.31
CA LEU A 770 -9.74 22.40 7.38
C LEU A 770 -9.04 23.58 8.05
N THR A 771 -8.20 23.33 9.04
CA THR A 771 -7.46 24.31 9.82
C THR A 771 -6.18 24.78 9.14
N ASP A 772 -5.79 24.17 8.00
CA ASP A 772 -4.52 24.41 7.30
C ASP A 772 -3.29 24.18 8.18
N ALA A 773 -3.35 23.16 9.04
CA ALA A 773 -2.25 22.81 9.91
C ALA A 773 -1.00 22.42 9.07
N VAL A 774 0.16 22.94 9.46
CA VAL A 774 1.45 22.47 8.97
C VAL A 774 1.92 21.35 9.90
N TYR A 775 2.22 20.19 9.35
CA TYR A 775 2.62 19.03 10.14
C TYR A 775 3.55 18.11 9.35
N ILE A 776 4.33 17.33 10.07
CA ILE A 776 5.23 16.33 9.53
C ILE A 776 4.47 14.99 9.54
N GLN A 777 4.32 14.40 8.36
CA GLN A 777 3.60 13.12 8.22
C GLN A 777 4.53 11.91 8.09
N ASP A 778 5.82 12.13 7.83
CA ASP A 778 6.82 11.10 7.64
C ASP A 778 8.21 11.71 7.88
N ALA A 779 9.11 11.01 8.58
CA ALA A 779 10.43 11.50 8.93
C ALA A 779 11.46 10.38 9.00
N THR A 780 12.70 10.70 8.60
CA THR A 780 13.89 9.87 8.82
C THR A 780 14.86 10.62 9.74
N ASP A 781 15.36 9.92 10.74
CA ASP A 781 16.30 10.41 11.74
C ASP A 781 17.72 10.49 11.17
N ASN A 782 18.53 11.44 11.63
CA ASN A 782 19.96 11.54 11.34
C ASN A 782 20.32 11.35 9.85
N SER A 783 19.69 12.15 8.97
CA SER A 783 19.87 12.02 7.53
C SER A 783 21.36 12.11 7.11
N ASN A 784 21.75 11.25 6.20
CA ASN A 784 23.06 11.32 5.54
C ASN A 784 23.15 12.44 4.48
N TYR A 785 22.00 13.03 4.09
CA TYR A 785 21.93 13.99 2.99
C TYR A 785 21.51 15.39 3.43
N ASN A 786 20.68 15.50 4.47
CA ASN A 786 20.07 16.76 4.91
C ASN A 786 20.26 17.04 6.42
N ALA A 787 21.14 16.33 7.10
CA ALA A 787 21.53 16.64 8.48
C ALA A 787 22.44 17.87 8.53
N TYR A 788 22.36 18.59 9.65
CA TYR A 788 23.23 19.71 9.96
C TYR A 788 24.27 19.35 11.03
N GLY A 789 25.55 19.58 10.73
CA GLY A 789 26.63 19.35 11.71
C GLY A 789 26.81 17.89 12.14
N ASP A 790 27.14 17.70 13.41
CA ASP A 790 27.19 16.36 14.02
C ASP A 790 25.77 15.86 14.28
N LYS A 791 25.47 14.64 13.86
CA LYS A 791 24.13 14.03 14.01
C LYS A 791 23.80 13.78 15.47
N THR A 792 22.75 14.43 15.97
CA THR A 792 22.36 14.45 17.38
C THR A 792 20.91 14.01 17.63
N HIS A 793 20.28 13.39 16.63
CA HIS A 793 18.87 12.96 16.69
C HIS A 793 17.91 14.13 16.95
N SER A 794 18.18 15.27 16.33
CA SER A 794 17.40 16.51 16.46
C SER A 794 16.57 16.81 15.22
N ALA A 795 15.74 17.83 15.31
CA ALA A 795 14.87 18.25 14.21
C ALA A 795 15.65 18.72 12.96
N ASP A 796 16.83 19.30 13.15
CA ASP A 796 17.71 19.77 12.07
C ASP A 796 18.56 18.67 11.45
N ASP A 797 18.65 17.51 12.10
CA ASP A 797 19.30 16.32 11.55
C ASP A 797 18.32 15.43 10.76
N ALA A 798 17.03 15.65 10.89
CA ALA A 798 15.99 14.86 10.24
C ALA A 798 15.68 15.33 8.81
N GLU A 799 15.25 14.41 7.98
CA GLU A 799 14.52 14.71 6.74
C GLU A 799 13.06 14.29 6.85
N VAL A 800 12.18 15.11 6.26
CA VAL A 800 10.75 14.94 6.42
C VAL A 800 9.97 15.06 5.11
N PHE A 801 8.74 14.51 5.14
CA PHE A 801 7.65 14.95 4.28
C PHE A 801 6.62 15.71 5.10
N LEU A 802 6.25 16.90 4.65
CA LEU A 802 5.14 17.63 5.24
C LEU A 802 3.79 17.05 4.79
N GLY A 803 2.79 17.18 5.64
CA GLY A 803 1.42 16.89 5.28
C GLY A 803 0.86 17.88 4.25
N LEU A 804 -0.13 17.43 3.48
CA LEU A 804 -0.80 18.28 2.51
C LEU A 804 -1.48 19.47 3.20
N PRO A 805 -1.41 20.69 2.65
CA PRO A 805 -2.14 21.85 3.17
C PRO A 805 -3.64 21.67 3.01
N ARG A 806 -4.41 22.63 3.51
CA ARG A 806 -5.85 22.63 3.28
C ARG A 806 -6.15 22.52 1.79
N ASN A 807 -6.96 21.52 1.45
CA ASN A 807 -7.37 21.26 0.09
C ASN A 807 -8.83 20.85 0.04
N TRP A 808 -9.42 20.94 -1.14
CA TRP A 808 -10.81 20.64 -1.32
C TRP A 808 -11.06 19.80 -2.57
N ASN A 809 -12.18 19.09 -2.54
CA ASN A 809 -12.75 18.38 -3.66
C ASN A 809 -14.27 18.52 -3.59
N GLY A 810 -14.93 18.66 -4.71
CA GLY A 810 -16.37 18.76 -4.78
C GLY A 810 -16.90 18.34 -6.14
N GLY A 811 -18.20 18.12 -6.23
CA GLY A 811 -18.76 17.67 -7.48
C GLY A 811 -20.24 17.31 -7.44
N VAL A 812 -20.65 16.67 -8.51
CA VAL A 812 -22.01 16.23 -8.74
C VAL A 812 -22.05 14.76 -9.11
N ARG A 813 -23.04 14.05 -8.58
CA ARG A 813 -23.36 12.69 -8.97
C ARG A 813 -24.81 12.62 -9.45
N ILE A 814 -24.99 12.15 -10.67
CA ILE A 814 -26.30 11.90 -11.27
C ILE A 814 -26.54 10.39 -11.22
N ASN A 815 -27.64 9.97 -10.60
CA ASN A 815 -28.05 8.56 -10.52
C ASN A 815 -29.28 8.35 -11.38
N PHE A 816 -29.34 7.23 -12.12
CA PHE A 816 -30.43 6.88 -13.03
C PHE A 816 -30.73 5.38 -13.04
#